data_5146fa17b9be3e658c44c6f65001644e
#
_entry.id   5146fa17b9be3e658c44c6f65001644e
#
_cell.length_a   1.000
_cell.length_b   1.000
_cell.length_c   1.000
_cell.angle_alpha   90.00
_cell.angle_beta   90.00
_cell.angle_gamma   90.00
#
_symmetry.space_group_name_H-M   'P 1'
#
loop_
_entity.id
_entity.type
_entity.pdbx_description
1 polymer ?
#
loop_
_entity_poly.entity_id
_entity_poly.type
_entity_poly.pdbx_seq_one_letter_code
_entity_poly.pdbx_strand_id
1 'polypeptide(L)'
;CVLVSRHRQAEAVREQLAQRGLPSRLVSPGDVLSTTGADELQHLLDALSTPADGGRLRRLACSALMQWTSHQLQDAETNGDLDRLAGQLRNLQDDLPFLGLLGCLSQILEGRMLADLSSRGRLLGDIQQCARLVQDAMHRQGLDLGSAADWLRRQRLQPIEPTPDIRQPHSDLAESAVAVVTVHRSKGLQYPVVICPYLWQAPAQGKGPLWRTPPNDPEGTWQVALNPHWGQGQKAAERHQDDSAAEAERLAYVALTRAERHLVVFWVAAAGQEANPLANWVKELSMIEEPLTSRHLPAETTTLPFWRPAPRLETLQLSDVPQRTLDRSWGRSSYSAWISAQNGHHKPAPTDPRNLEEGRDIDAVADTEAPESPADSADQNGPLAEFPKGPGAGDCLHRILEQVSFQGPADQAPNQVVVAEELGRAGIDLQYCDAVITALNTLLMAPLGGPLQDLTLSDLSAGRRLHELSFDLPVAQQGKPVRSAGLAHAFEADSDHRFGQSYAQSLRQLDIRSRGFLTGSIDLVFTDGENPATARWWVADWKSNWIGERDDSGRGIACGPRHYSQAAMEEQMLSHHYPLQAHLYLLALDRYLRWRLDGYDPERHLGGYAYVFLRGISPEGGSGVVIEPAPLKRIRRLDHWLEGLS
;
A
#
# COMPACT_ATOMS: atom_id res chain seq x y z
N CYS A 1 33.96 0.99 14.46
CA CYS A 1 32.65 1.02 15.11
C CYS A 1 32.80 1.55 16.54
N VAL A 2 31.85 2.36 17.00
CA VAL A 2 31.71 2.75 18.42
C VAL A 2 30.51 2.05 19.00
N LEU A 3 30.69 1.25 20.06
CA LEU A 3 29.62 0.54 20.74
C LEU A 3 29.18 1.30 21.99
N VAL A 4 27.87 1.49 22.11
CA VAL A 4 27.25 2.20 23.24
C VAL A 4 26.08 1.38 23.80
N SER A 5 25.69 1.63 25.05
CA SER A 5 24.59 0.91 25.70
C SER A 5 23.23 1.59 25.49
N ARG A 6 23.19 2.90 25.22
CA ARG A 6 21.97 3.71 25.17
C ARG A 6 21.98 4.67 23.99
N HIS A 7 20.79 4.99 23.44
CA HIS A 7 20.63 5.96 22.33
C HIS A 7 21.22 7.34 22.66
N ARG A 8 20.98 7.87 23.87
CA ARG A 8 21.55 9.15 24.31
C ARG A 8 23.09 9.19 24.25
N GLN A 9 23.74 8.06 24.54
CA GLN A 9 25.20 7.95 24.41
C GLN A 9 25.63 7.98 22.93
N ALA A 10 24.83 7.34 22.07
CA ALA A 10 25.07 7.33 20.64
C ALA A 10 24.98 8.73 20.02
N GLU A 11 23.99 9.51 20.43
CA GLU A 11 23.82 10.90 19.99
C GLU A 11 25.01 11.78 20.47
N ALA A 12 25.41 11.65 21.72
CA ALA A 12 26.55 12.37 22.25
C ALA A 12 27.85 12.06 21.52
N VAL A 13 28.08 10.78 21.18
CA VAL A 13 29.26 10.37 20.38
C VAL A 13 29.20 10.99 18.98
N ARG A 14 28.03 10.94 18.33
CA ARG A 14 27.84 11.51 16.99
C ARG A 14 28.12 13.02 16.97
N GLU A 15 27.58 13.73 17.94
CA GLU A 15 27.81 15.17 18.09
C GLU A 15 29.29 15.47 18.20
N GLN A 16 30.01 14.75 19.05
CA GLN A 16 31.46 14.92 19.24
C GLN A 16 32.26 14.56 17.97
N LEU A 17 31.86 13.55 17.22
CA LEU A 17 32.48 13.21 15.94
C LEU A 17 32.22 14.30 14.90
N ALA A 18 30.97 14.81 14.81
CA ALA A 18 30.59 15.88 13.90
C ALA A 18 31.36 17.19 14.18
N GLN A 19 31.53 17.58 15.48
CA GLN A 19 32.32 18.74 15.86
C GLN A 19 33.79 18.65 15.42
N ARG A 20 34.28 17.45 15.13
CA ARG A 20 35.63 17.19 14.63
C ARG A 20 35.72 16.88 13.15
N GLY A 21 34.61 17.02 12.44
CA GLY A 21 34.50 16.73 11.00
C GLY A 21 34.52 15.25 10.64
N LEU A 22 34.40 14.35 11.62
CA LEU A 22 34.37 12.90 11.35
C LEU A 22 32.93 12.45 10.96
N PRO A 23 32.72 11.94 9.75
CA PRO A 23 31.43 11.40 9.37
C PRO A 23 31.07 10.19 10.22
N SER A 24 29.85 10.16 10.74
CA SER A 24 29.38 9.06 11.56
C SER A 24 27.96 8.65 11.15
N ARG A 25 27.69 7.36 11.24
CA ARG A 25 26.36 6.81 11.03
C ARG A 25 25.83 6.14 12.29
N LEU A 26 24.58 6.40 12.61
CA LEU A 26 23.89 5.71 13.70
C LEU A 26 23.18 4.48 13.12
N VAL A 27 23.55 3.30 13.60
CA VAL A 27 22.81 2.08 13.35
C VAL A 27 21.79 1.93 14.48
N SER A 28 20.69 2.67 14.40
CA SER A 28 19.63 2.66 15.41
C SER A 28 18.29 2.34 14.80
N PRO A 29 17.44 1.53 15.47
CA PRO A 29 16.03 1.44 15.17
C PRO A 29 15.32 2.64 15.77
N GLY A 30 15.48 3.79 15.18
CA GLY A 30 14.59 4.90 15.45
C GLY A 30 13.43 4.84 14.46
N ASP A 31 12.33 5.50 14.80
CA ASP A 31 11.25 5.75 13.85
C ASP A 31 11.59 7.01 13.05
N VAL A 32 11.63 6.91 11.72
CA VAL A 32 11.91 8.07 10.86
C VAL A 32 10.87 9.17 11.06
N LEU A 33 9.66 8.82 11.47
CA LEU A 33 8.59 9.78 11.77
C LEU A 33 8.83 10.56 13.08
N SER A 34 9.81 10.16 13.88
CA SER A 34 10.24 10.88 15.10
C SER A 34 11.49 11.76 14.88
N THR A 35 11.96 11.87 13.63
CA THR A 35 13.14 12.68 13.28
C THR A 35 12.77 14.13 12.98
N THR A 36 13.79 15.00 12.99
CA THR A 36 13.65 16.39 12.48
C THR A 36 13.17 16.45 11.04
N GLY A 37 13.48 15.43 10.22
CA GLY A 37 12.95 15.33 8.86
C GLY A 37 11.43 15.24 8.80
N ALA A 38 10.82 14.55 9.76
CA ALA A 38 9.37 14.50 9.90
C ALA A 38 8.77 15.84 10.37
N ASP A 39 9.48 16.62 11.20
CA ASP A 39 9.06 17.98 11.57
C ASP A 39 9.01 18.90 10.35
N GLU A 40 10.06 18.87 9.53
CA GLU A 40 10.15 19.67 8.32
C GLU A 40 9.04 19.31 7.32
N LEU A 41 8.78 18.02 7.12
CA LEU A 41 7.68 17.57 6.27
C LEU A 41 6.32 17.98 6.84
N GLN A 42 6.14 17.95 8.16
CA GLN A 42 4.90 18.41 8.80
C GLN A 42 4.64 19.90 8.51
N HIS A 43 5.68 20.74 8.58
CA HIS A 43 5.56 22.16 8.24
C HIS A 43 5.14 22.36 6.78
N LEU A 44 5.69 21.58 5.87
CA LEU A 44 5.32 21.60 4.47
C LEU A 44 3.85 21.17 4.25
N LEU A 45 3.43 20.06 4.82
CA LEU A 45 2.07 19.55 4.67
C LEU A 45 1.04 20.51 5.28
N ASP A 46 1.33 21.06 6.45
CA ASP A 46 0.47 22.05 7.11
C ASP A 46 0.30 23.31 6.25
N ALA A 47 1.36 23.80 5.60
CA ALA A 47 1.29 24.94 4.71
C ALA A 47 0.65 24.61 3.35
N LEU A 48 0.93 23.45 2.78
CA LEU A 48 0.29 22.97 1.56
C LEU A 48 -1.21 22.77 1.75
N SER A 49 -1.66 22.27 2.91
CA SER A 49 -3.10 22.04 3.14
C SER A 49 -3.90 23.33 3.22
N THR A 50 -3.28 24.43 3.64
CA THR A 50 -3.93 25.74 3.78
C THR A 50 -2.97 26.89 3.43
N PRO A 51 -2.69 27.12 2.14
CA PRO A 51 -1.72 28.14 1.70
C PRO A 51 -2.12 29.59 2.05
N ALA A 52 -3.35 29.82 2.47
CA ALA A 52 -3.82 31.12 2.93
C ALA A 52 -3.51 31.40 4.42
N ASP A 53 -3.07 30.40 5.19
CA ASP A 53 -2.73 30.56 6.61
C ASP A 53 -1.32 31.16 6.77
N GLY A 54 -1.27 32.45 7.08
CA GLY A 54 -0.02 33.19 7.26
C GLY A 54 0.87 32.64 8.38
N GLY A 55 0.30 32.00 9.41
CA GLY A 55 1.08 31.38 10.50
C GLY A 55 1.81 30.12 10.03
N ARG A 56 1.14 29.29 9.21
CA ARG A 56 1.74 28.09 8.60
C ARG A 56 2.79 28.44 7.56
N LEU A 57 2.52 29.48 6.74
CA LEU A 57 3.49 29.99 5.77
C LEU A 57 4.79 30.48 6.44
N ARG A 58 4.69 31.30 7.51
CA ARG A 58 5.86 31.78 8.25
C ARG A 58 6.65 30.63 8.86
N ARG A 59 5.97 29.61 9.38
CA ARG A 59 6.62 28.43 9.95
C ARG A 59 7.38 27.64 8.89
N LEU A 60 6.78 27.42 7.71
CA LEU A 60 7.45 26.80 6.58
C LEU A 60 8.61 27.65 6.09
N ALA A 61 8.43 28.97 5.95
CA ALA A 61 9.50 29.87 5.51
C ALA A 61 10.73 29.80 6.40
N CYS A 62 10.56 29.73 7.72
CA CYS A 62 11.67 29.63 8.68
C CYS A 62 12.17 28.18 8.88
N SER A 63 11.57 27.18 8.24
CA SER A 63 11.98 25.79 8.34
C SER A 63 13.30 25.52 7.61
N ALA A 64 13.88 24.33 7.83
CA ALA A 64 15.09 23.92 7.13
C ALA A 64 14.86 23.75 5.61
N LEU A 65 13.61 23.58 5.18
CA LEU A 65 13.25 23.51 3.77
C LEU A 65 13.40 24.85 3.03
N MET A 66 13.02 25.98 3.66
CA MET A 66 13.03 27.31 3.03
C MET A 66 14.14 28.23 3.55
N GLN A 67 14.59 28.03 4.80
CA GLN A 67 15.73 28.69 5.44
C GLN A 67 15.68 30.23 5.50
N TRP A 68 14.47 30.82 5.53
CA TRP A 68 14.38 32.27 5.69
C TRP A 68 14.82 32.68 7.08
N THR A 69 15.62 33.74 7.11
CA THR A 69 16.02 34.39 8.38
C THR A 69 14.87 35.26 8.91
N SER A 70 14.91 35.60 10.17
CA SER A 70 13.90 36.51 10.78
C SER A 70 13.81 37.85 10.06
N HIS A 71 14.95 38.38 9.55
CA HIS A 71 14.98 39.61 8.77
C HIS A 71 14.27 39.44 7.40
N GLN A 72 14.59 38.37 6.68
CA GLN A 72 13.90 38.06 5.43
C GLN A 72 12.40 37.85 5.62
N LEU A 73 11.98 37.23 6.73
CA LEU A 73 10.56 37.06 7.04
C LEU A 73 9.87 38.40 7.29
N GLN A 74 10.53 39.34 7.99
CA GLN A 74 10.00 40.67 8.23
C GLN A 74 9.88 41.48 6.94
N ASP A 75 10.89 41.40 6.07
CA ASP A 75 10.85 42.04 4.76
C ASP A 75 9.76 41.45 3.86
N ALA A 76 9.55 40.14 3.94
CA ALA A 76 8.59 39.41 3.13
C ALA A 76 7.13 39.82 3.40
N GLU A 77 6.83 40.34 4.57
CA GLU A 77 5.50 40.90 4.91
C GLU A 77 5.20 42.20 4.13
N THR A 78 6.24 42.95 3.79
CA THR A 78 6.10 44.23 3.11
C THR A 78 6.34 44.15 1.61
N ASN A 79 7.16 43.23 1.14
CA ASN A 79 7.55 43.13 -0.29
C ASN A 79 6.74 42.08 -1.09
N GLY A 80 5.77 41.39 -0.46
CA GLY A 80 4.91 40.39 -1.07
C GLY A 80 5.53 39.01 -1.31
N ASP A 81 6.68 38.69 -0.67
CA ASP A 81 7.32 37.38 -0.81
C ASP A 81 6.48 36.27 -0.19
N LEU A 82 5.75 36.55 0.91
CA LEU A 82 4.82 35.57 1.49
C LEU A 82 3.65 35.26 0.57
N ASP A 83 3.15 36.27 -0.17
CA ASP A 83 2.07 36.06 -1.16
C ASP A 83 2.57 35.21 -2.34
N ARG A 84 3.83 35.45 -2.76
CA ARG A 84 4.48 34.62 -3.79
C ARG A 84 4.65 33.16 -3.33
N LEU A 85 5.08 32.94 -2.09
CA LEU A 85 5.18 31.61 -1.51
C LEU A 85 3.80 30.94 -1.45
N ALA A 86 2.76 31.66 -1.02
CA ALA A 86 1.39 31.16 -1.02
C ALA A 86 0.91 30.77 -2.43
N GLY A 87 1.27 31.57 -3.44
CA GLY A 87 0.98 31.27 -4.85
C GLY A 87 1.69 30.02 -5.34
N GLN A 88 2.97 29.85 -5.00
CA GLN A 88 3.72 28.64 -5.33
C GLN A 88 3.11 27.39 -4.68
N LEU A 89 2.70 27.46 -3.41
CA LEU A 89 2.06 26.33 -2.72
C LEU A 89 0.69 25.98 -3.32
N ARG A 90 -0.10 26.97 -3.83
CA ARG A 90 -1.35 26.68 -4.55
C ARG A 90 -1.07 25.93 -5.84
N ASN A 91 -0.08 26.37 -6.63
CA ASN A 91 0.31 25.65 -7.84
C ASN A 91 0.73 24.20 -7.53
N LEU A 92 1.48 24.00 -6.43
CA LEU A 92 1.85 22.65 -6.00
C LEU A 92 0.65 21.82 -5.53
N GLN A 93 -0.40 22.44 -4.93
CA GLN A 93 -1.65 21.73 -4.64
C GLN A 93 -2.33 21.23 -5.92
N ASP A 94 -2.38 22.09 -6.95
CA ASP A 94 -2.97 21.75 -8.25
C ASP A 94 -2.15 20.66 -8.97
N ASP A 95 -0.84 20.66 -8.81
CA ASP A 95 0.07 19.68 -9.40
C ASP A 95 0.14 18.35 -8.62
N LEU A 96 -0.28 18.34 -7.37
CA LEU A 96 -0.16 17.17 -6.48
C LEU A 96 -0.80 15.88 -7.04
N PRO A 97 -1.99 15.92 -7.67
CA PRO A 97 -2.61 14.72 -8.25
C PRO A 97 -1.76 14.08 -9.36
N PHE A 98 -0.92 14.88 -10.04
CA PHE A 98 -0.09 14.45 -11.16
C PHE A 98 1.33 14.07 -10.74
N LEU A 99 1.92 14.83 -9.83
CA LEU A 99 3.32 14.66 -9.39
C LEU A 99 3.48 13.81 -8.15
N GLY A 100 2.43 13.67 -7.36
CA GLY A 100 2.49 13.11 -6.03
C GLY A 100 3.29 13.99 -5.05
N LEU A 101 3.30 13.61 -3.77
CA LEU A 101 3.97 14.39 -2.71
C LEU A 101 5.50 14.47 -2.93
N LEU A 102 6.11 13.38 -3.39
CA LEU A 102 7.55 13.36 -3.69
C LEU A 102 7.92 14.26 -4.86
N GLY A 103 7.08 14.36 -5.88
CA GLY A 103 7.27 15.27 -7.00
C GLY A 103 7.17 16.74 -6.57
N CYS A 104 6.16 17.08 -5.77
CA CYS A 104 6.00 18.41 -5.20
C CYS A 104 7.20 18.78 -4.28
N LEU A 105 7.66 17.85 -3.45
CA LEU A 105 8.85 18.03 -2.63
C LEU A 105 10.10 18.30 -3.49
N SER A 106 10.26 17.58 -4.61
CA SER A 106 11.39 17.76 -5.52
C SER A 106 11.41 19.16 -6.15
N GLN A 107 10.24 19.70 -6.51
CA GLN A 107 10.13 21.07 -7.02
C GLN A 107 10.53 22.14 -5.98
N ILE A 108 10.18 21.91 -4.70
CA ILE A 108 10.58 22.80 -3.60
C ILE A 108 12.09 22.74 -3.36
N LEU A 109 12.70 21.57 -3.52
CA LEU A 109 14.09 21.30 -3.19
C LEU A 109 15.07 21.61 -4.34
N GLU A 110 14.68 22.37 -5.35
CA GLU A 110 15.56 22.70 -6.47
C GLU A 110 16.78 23.56 -6.10
N GLY A 111 17.90 23.30 -6.76
CA GLY A 111 19.10 24.13 -6.73
C GLY A 111 19.88 24.09 -5.42
N ARG A 112 20.19 25.28 -4.86
CA ARG A 112 21.06 25.43 -3.68
C ARG A 112 20.50 24.76 -2.41
N MET A 113 19.19 24.72 -2.27
CA MET A 113 18.51 24.11 -1.13
C MET A 113 18.82 22.62 -1.01
N LEU A 114 18.84 21.90 -2.14
CA LEU A 114 19.19 20.47 -2.15
C LEU A 114 20.61 20.23 -1.67
N ALA A 115 21.57 21.07 -2.09
CA ALA A 115 22.97 20.97 -1.68
C ALA A 115 23.14 21.22 -0.17
N ASP A 116 22.47 22.26 0.37
CA ASP A 116 22.54 22.58 1.79
C ASP A 116 21.90 21.49 2.66
N LEU A 117 20.75 20.96 2.29
CA LEU A 117 20.12 19.86 3.01
C LEU A 117 20.94 18.58 2.94
N SER A 118 21.57 18.30 1.79
CA SER A 118 22.47 17.15 1.64
C SER A 118 23.70 17.27 2.54
N SER A 119 24.19 18.48 2.81
CA SER A 119 25.33 18.73 3.70
C SER A 119 25.00 18.52 5.18
N ARG A 120 23.70 18.51 5.54
CA ARG A 120 23.20 18.35 6.92
C ARG A 120 23.00 16.88 7.33
N GLY A 121 23.78 15.97 6.77
CA GLY A 121 23.72 14.54 7.07
C GLY A 121 22.44 13.90 6.58
N ARG A 122 21.67 13.28 7.50
CA ARG A 122 20.51 12.49 7.13
C ARG A 122 19.22 13.27 6.84
N LEU A 123 19.20 14.59 7.09
CA LEU A 123 17.96 15.37 7.07
C LEU A 123 17.18 15.22 5.76
N LEU A 124 17.86 15.33 4.63
CA LEU A 124 17.23 15.15 3.31
C LEU A 124 16.67 13.74 3.13
N GLY A 125 17.43 12.72 3.50
CA GLY A 125 17.00 11.32 3.40
C GLY A 125 15.79 11.03 4.29
N ASP A 126 15.79 11.57 5.51
CA ASP A 126 14.67 11.41 6.45
C ASP A 126 13.41 12.12 5.93
N ILE A 127 13.52 13.32 5.37
CA ILE A 127 12.40 14.05 4.73
C ILE A 127 11.82 13.22 3.57
N GLN A 128 12.67 12.72 2.68
CA GLN A 128 12.25 11.92 1.53
C GLN A 128 11.59 10.60 1.95
N GLN A 129 12.13 9.93 2.96
CA GLN A 129 11.55 8.69 3.49
C GLN A 129 10.20 8.96 4.14
N CYS A 130 10.08 10.02 4.95
CA CYS A 130 8.80 10.44 5.53
C CYS A 130 7.77 10.80 4.46
N ALA A 131 8.17 11.54 3.41
CA ALA A 131 7.29 11.91 2.31
C ALA A 131 6.77 10.67 1.55
N ARG A 132 7.61 9.64 1.37
CA ARG A 132 7.18 8.36 0.78
C ARG A 132 6.14 7.65 1.64
N LEU A 133 6.34 7.60 2.97
CA LEU A 133 5.38 6.98 3.89
C LEU A 133 4.04 7.71 3.90
N VAL A 134 4.07 9.05 3.85
CA VAL A 134 2.84 9.86 3.76
C VAL A 134 2.15 9.65 2.42
N GLN A 135 2.88 9.64 1.31
CA GLN A 135 2.31 9.38 -0.02
C GLN A 135 1.67 8.01 -0.10
N ASP A 136 2.32 6.98 0.44
CA ASP A 136 1.74 5.62 0.53
C ASP A 136 0.45 5.60 1.36
N ALA A 137 0.40 6.35 2.47
CA ALA A 137 -0.80 6.46 3.29
C ALA A 137 -1.92 7.22 2.55
N MET A 138 -1.59 8.29 1.82
CA MET A 138 -2.55 9.02 0.98
C MET A 138 -3.19 8.09 -0.06
N HIS A 139 -2.38 7.28 -0.74
CA HIS A 139 -2.89 6.35 -1.73
C HIS A 139 -3.74 5.22 -1.12
N ARG A 140 -3.25 4.59 -0.05
CA ARG A 140 -3.95 3.43 0.55
C ARG A 140 -5.24 3.78 1.28
N GLN A 141 -5.31 4.98 1.84
CA GLN A 141 -6.42 5.40 2.70
C GLN A 141 -7.26 6.52 2.07
N GLY A 142 -6.96 6.93 0.82
CA GLY A 142 -7.66 8.00 0.14
C GLY A 142 -7.57 9.36 0.86
N LEU A 143 -6.42 9.67 1.51
CA LEU A 143 -6.27 10.88 2.31
C LEU A 143 -6.02 12.10 1.41
N ASP A 144 -6.75 13.18 1.67
CA ASP A 144 -6.40 14.50 1.16
C ASP A 144 -5.22 15.12 1.92
N LEU A 145 -4.74 16.29 1.52
CA LEU A 145 -3.60 16.96 2.14
C LEU A 145 -3.80 17.26 3.64
N GLY A 146 -5.00 17.68 4.03
CA GLY A 146 -5.32 17.97 5.42
C GLY A 146 -5.29 16.70 6.27
N SER A 147 -5.96 15.66 5.80
CA SER A 147 -5.98 14.34 6.43
C SER A 147 -4.58 13.69 6.47
N ALA A 148 -3.75 13.91 5.46
CA ALA A 148 -2.37 13.43 5.42
C ALA A 148 -1.49 14.12 6.46
N ALA A 149 -1.64 15.46 6.63
CA ALA A 149 -0.96 16.22 7.69
C ALA A 149 -1.37 15.72 9.08
N ASP A 150 -2.66 15.44 9.28
CA ASP A 150 -3.18 14.91 10.54
C ASP A 150 -2.74 13.45 10.77
N TRP A 151 -2.66 12.65 9.72
CA TRP A 151 -2.13 11.29 9.79
C TRP A 151 -0.67 11.32 10.27
N LEU A 152 0.18 12.14 9.67
CA LEU A 152 1.58 12.26 10.06
C LEU A 152 1.69 12.70 11.53
N ARG A 153 0.91 13.70 11.95
CA ARG A 153 0.89 14.19 13.34
C ARG A 153 0.48 13.08 14.32
N ARG A 154 -0.54 12.29 14.01
CA ARG A 154 -0.97 11.15 14.86
C ARG A 154 0.09 10.07 14.94
N GLN A 155 0.72 9.71 13.81
CA GLN A 155 1.77 8.70 13.80
C GLN A 155 3.00 9.11 14.64
N ARG A 156 3.32 10.41 14.69
CA ARG A 156 4.40 10.96 15.49
C ARG A 156 4.09 10.97 16.99
N LEU A 157 2.83 11.19 17.36
CA LEU A 157 2.40 11.20 18.77
C LEU A 157 2.27 9.79 19.36
N GLN A 158 2.09 8.79 18.53
CA GLN A 158 1.90 7.38 18.92
C GLN A 158 2.96 6.50 18.24
N PRO A 159 4.20 6.49 18.74
CA PRO A 159 5.23 5.63 18.19
C PRO A 159 4.84 4.16 18.31
N ILE A 160 5.09 3.39 17.26
CA ILE A 160 4.83 1.94 17.23
C ILE A 160 6.08 1.22 17.70
N GLU A 161 5.95 0.39 18.75
CA GLU A 161 7.02 -0.48 19.22
C GLU A 161 6.62 -1.97 19.11
N PRO A 162 7.45 -2.82 18.46
CA PRO A 162 8.71 -2.48 17.77
C PRO A 162 8.46 -1.70 16.47
N THR A 163 9.40 -0.78 16.16
CA THR A 163 9.30 0.03 14.93
C THR A 163 9.36 -0.84 13.69
N PRO A 164 8.37 -0.80 12.78
CA PRO A 164 8.38 -1.56 11.55
C PRO A 164 9.59 -1.23 10.65
N ASP A 165 10.11 -2.18 9.91
CA ASP A 165 11.31 -1.99 9.08
C ASP A 165 11.19 -0.83 8.09
N ILE A 166 10.01 -0.63 7.51
CA ILE A 166 9.72 0.48 6.57
C ILE A 166 9.85 1.87 7.23
N ARG A 167 9.69 1.95 8.56
CA ARG A 167 9.81 3.18 9.35
C ARG A 167 11.18 3.35 9.99
N GLN A 168 12.05 2.35 9.88
CA GLN A 168 13.42 2.49 10.34
C GLN A 168 14.19 3.45 9.43
N PRO A 169 14.88 4.45 9.97
CA PRO A 169 15.64 5.38 9.15
C PRO A 169 16.67 4.66 8.27
N HIS A 170 16.69 4.97 6.97
CA HIS A 170 17.65 4.37 6.06
C HIS A 170 19.07 4.71 6.50
N SER A 171 19.96 3.73 6.51
CA SER A 171 21.37 3.92 6.80
C SER A 171 21.99 4.73 5.67
N ASP A 172 22.65 5.85 5.99
CA ASP A 172 23.57 6.49 5.04
C ASP A 172 24.68 5.51 4.71
N LEU A 173 24.71 5.07 3.46
CA LEU A 173 25.73 4.19 2.91
C LEU A 173 27.07 4.94 2.63
N ALA A 174 27.40 5.98 3.38
CA ALA A 174 28.71 6.57 3.30
C ALA A 174 29.74 5.51 3.76
N GLU A 175 30.38 4.84 2.82
CA GLU A 175 31.32 3.73 3.04
C GLU A 175 32.45 4.07 4.02
N SER A 176 32.70 5.34 4.26
CA SER A 176 33.79 5.87 5.11
C SER A 176 33.31 6.47 6.46
N ALA A 177 32.08 6.22 6.90
CA ALA A 177 31.57 6.77 8.15
C ALA A 177 31.82 5.86 9.36
N VAL A 178 32.07 6.47 10.52
CA VAL A 178 32.19 5.75 11.78
C VAL A 178 30.82 5.20 12.20
N ALA A 179 30.65 3.90 12.24
CA ALA A 179 29.42 3.27 12.71
C ALA A 179 29.29 3.44 14.25
N VAL A 180 28.22 4.05 14.72
CA VAL A 180 27.85 4.13 16.14
C VAL A 180 26.65 3.18 16.34
N VAL A 181 26.82 2.16 17.18
CA VAL A 181 25.88 1.03 17.29
C VAL A 181 25.60 0.74 18.77
N THR A 182 24.37 0.38 19.12
CA THR A 182 24.09 -0.15 20.45
C THR A 182 24.56 -1.59 20.58
N VAL A 183 25.04 -1.97 21.76
CA VAL A 183 25.57 -3.33 22.01
C VAL A 183 24.58 -4.42 21.61
N HIS A 184 23.30 -4.25 21.94
CA HIS A 184 22.25 -5.23 21.57
C HIS A 184 22.14 -5.46 20.04
N ARG A 185 22.30 -4.40 19.25
CA ARG A 185 22.26 -4.47 17.79
C ARG A 185 23.54 -4.97 17.14
N SER A 186 24.64 -4.91 17.87
CA SER A 186 25.91 -5.47 17.39
C SER A 186 25.97 -7.00 17.49
N LYS A 187 24.98 -7.64 18.11
CA LYS A 187 24.93 -9.09 18.24
C LYS A 187 24.90 -9.76 16.87
N GLY A 188 25.87 -10.65 16.60
CA GLY A 188 26.03 -11.30 15.31
C GLY A 188 26.84 -10.52 14.27
N LEU A 189 27.20 -9.25 14.54
CA LEU A 189 28.04 -8.44 13.64
C LEU A 189 29.51 -8.45 14.14
N GLN A 190 30.45 -8.18 13.22
CA GLN A 190 31.86 -8.01 13.52
C GLN A 190 32.40 -6.74 12.87
N TYR A 191 33.41 -6.14 13.50
CA TYR A 191 34.00 -4.91 13.01
C TYR A 191 35.54 -4.96 13.16
N PRO A 192 36.31 -4.48 12.18
CA PRO A 192 37.77 -4.49 12.28
C PRO A 192 38.30 -3.78 13.53
N VAL A 193 37.69 -2.65 13.91
CA VAL A 193 38.02 -1.87 15.09
C VAL A 193 36.77 -1.56 15.86
N VAL A 194 36.77 -1.84 17.18
CA VAL A 194 35.67 -1.55 18.10
C VAL A 194 36.14 -0.66 19.22
N ILE A 195 35.37 0.39 19.50
CA ILE A 195 35.62 1.37 20.56
C ILE A 195 34.43 1.34 21.51
N CYS A 196 34.69 1.08 22.79
CA CYS A 196 33.71 1.01 23.88
C CYS A 196 33.91 2.14 24.87
N PRO A 197 33.30 3.34 24.69
CA PRO A 197 33.59 4.50 25.52
C PRO A 197 32.87 4.50 26.86
N TYR A 198 31.84 3.68 27.08
CA TYR A 198 30.95 3.78 28.24
C TYR A 198 30.80 2.50 29.06
N LEU A 199 31.61 1.46 28.84
CA LEU A 199 31.53 0.21 29.64
C LEU A 199 31.86 0.42 31.12
N TRP A 200 32.52 1.50 31.48
CA TRP A 200 32.80 1.89 32.87
C TRP A 200 31.56 2.34 33.64
N GLN A 201 30.47 2.73 32.98
CA GLN A 201 29.26 3.14 33.66
C GLN A 201 28.57 1.93 34.30
N ALA A 202 28.27 2.06 35.59
CA ALA A 202 27.48 1.02 36.28
C ALA A 202 26.10 0.87 35.62
N PRO A 203 25.56 -0.36 35.58
CA PRO A 203 24.19 -0.59 35.10
C PRO A 203 23.22 0.28 35.90
N ALA A 204 22.22 0.85 35.27
CA ALA A 204 21.19 1.62 35.93
C ALA A 204 20.48 0.71 36.94
N GLN A 205 20.59 1.01 38.22
CA GLN A 205 19.75 0.37 39.23
C GLN A 205 18.30 0.75 38.90
N GLY A 206 17.51 -0.27 38.49
CA GLY A 206 16.10 -0.09 38.18
C GLY A 206 15.37 0.41 39.43
N LYS A 207 15.08 1.70 39.49
CA LYS A 207 14.14 2.28 40.46
C LYS A 207 12.71 2.03 39.97
N GLY A 208 12.38 0.78 39.67
CA GLY A 208 11.03 0.43 39.32
C GLY A 208 10.15 0.20 40.54
N PRO A 209 8.86 0.46 40.49
CA PRO A 209 7.94 0.12 41.56
C PRO A 209 7.71 -1.39 41.70
N LEU A 210 8.25 -2.19 40.80
CA LEU A 210 8.01 -3.63 40.72
C LEU A 210 9.29 -4.40 40.55
N TRP A 211 9.52 -5.37 41.43
CA TRP A 211 10.61 -6.36 41.34
C TRP A 211 10.00 -7.72 41.01
N ARG A 212 10.46 -8.34 39.94
CA ARG A 212 10.00 -9.68 39.52
C ARG A 212 10.98 -10.72 40.00
N THR A 213 10.46 -11.78 40.61
CA THR A 213 11.24 -12.99 40.94
C THR A 213 10.74 -14.16 40.14
N PRO A 214 11.63 -14.96 39.56
CA PRO A 214 11.23 -16.19 38.90
C PRO A 214 10.61 -17.15 39.94
N PRO A 215 9.71 -18.05 39.51
CA PRO A 215 9.18 -19.10 40.41
C PRO A 215 10.31 -20.02 40.91
N ASN A 216 10.15 -20.55 42.11
CA ASN A 216 11.06 -21.54 42.64
C ASN A 216 10.91 -22.90 41.93
N ASP A 217 9.76 -23.11 41.28
CA ASP A 217 9.42 -24.29 40.46
C ASP A 217 9.32 -23.84 39.01
N PRO A 218 9.88 -24.57 38.02
CA PRO A 218 9.76 -24.24 36.59
C PRO A 218 8.31 -24.06 36.08
N GLU A 219 7.35 -24.73 36.69
CA GLU A 219 5.92 -24.62 36.38
C GLU A 219 5.19 -23.53 37.20
N GLY A 220 5.90 -22.87 38.12
CA GLY A 220 5.35 -21.86 39.00
C GLY A 220 5.12 -20.52 38.32
N THR A 221 4.38 -19.66 38.98
CA THR A 221 4.11 -18.28 38.50
C THR A 221 5.18 -17.30 38.97
N TRP A 222 5.54 -16.34 38.12
CA TRP A 222 6.39 -15.22 38.49
C TRP A 222 5.75 -14.38 39.58
N GLN A 223 6.54 -14.08 40.63
CA GLN A 223 6.12 -13.25 41.73
C GLN A 223 6.55 -11.78 41.50
N VAL A 224 5.71 -10.86 41.91
CA VAL A 224 5.96 -9.41 41.81
C VAL A 224 5.94 -8.81 43.20
N ALA A 225 7.04 -8.16 43.59
CA ALA A 225 7.12 -7.40 44.83
C ALA A 225 6.94 -5.90 44.53
N LEU A 226 6.05 -5.25 45.26
CA LEU A 226 5.71 -3.83 45.09
C LEU A 226 6.67 -2.91 45.89
N ASN A 227 7.28 -3.42 46.94
CA ASN A 227 8.13 -2.65 47.81
C ASN A 227 9.37 -3.46 48.23
N PRO A 228 10.61 -2.94 48.02
CA PRO A 228 11.84 -3.65 48.37
C PRO A 228 12.06 -3.79 49.89
N HIS A 229 11.28 -3.08 50.74
CA HIS A 229 11.42 -3.10 52.18
C HIS A 229 10.38 -3.98 52.88
N TRP A 230 9.44 -4.62 52.12
CA TRP A 230 8.35 -5.42 52.67
C TRP A 230 8.42 -6.85 52.25
N GLY A 231 8.32 -7.75 53.23
CA GLY A 231 8.19 -9.21 53.01
C GLY A 231 9.31 -9.78 52.15
N GLN A 232 8.89 -10.36 50.99
CA GLN A 232 9.84 -10.89 49.99
C GLN A 232 10.50 -9.81 49.10
N GLY A 233 10.13 -8.51 49.30
CA GLY A 233 10.61 -7.42 48.46
C GLY A 233 12.11 -7.22 48.54
N GLN A 234 12.72 -7.38 49.72
CA GLN A 234 14.16 -7.25 49.87
C GLN A 234 14.90 -8.33 49.06
N LYS A 235 14.47 -9.60 49.17
CA LYS A 235 15.07 -10.68 48.39
C LYS A 235 14.83 -10.50 46.87
N ALA A 236 13.69 -9.93 46.48
CA ALA A 236 13.42 -9.63 45.10
C ALA A 236 14.33 -8.52 44.58
N ALA A 237 14.60 -7.50 45.39
CA ALA A 237 15.51 -6.42 45.04
C ALA A 237 16.96 -6.90 44.92
N GLU A 238 17.44 -7.73 45.87
CA GLU A 238 18.77 -8.34 45.80
C GLU A 238 18.92 -9.19 44.52
N ARG A 239 17.96 -10.08 44.23
CA ARG A 239 17.97 -10.87 42.98
C ARG A 239 17.96 -9.99 41.74
N HIS A 240 17.15 -8.95 41.72
CA HIS A 240 17.11 -8.03 40.56
C HIS A 240 18.49 -7.33 40.37
N GLN A 241 19.19 -7.04 41.46
CA GLN A 241 20.56 -6.49 41.39
C GLN A 241 21.54 -7.51 40.80
N ASP A 242 21.48 -8.78 41.25
CA ASP A 242 22.30 -9.87 40.72
C ASP A 242 22.01 -10.12 39.24
N ASP A 243 20.73 -10.18 38.85
CA ASP A 243 20.31 -10.35 37.46
C ASP A 243 20.78 -9.19 36.57
N SER A 244 20.71 -7.96 37.08
CA SER A 244 21.18 -6.76 36.37
C SER A 244 22.70 -6.76 36.21
N ALA A 245 23.45 -7.23 37.21
CA ALA A 245 24.88 -7.42 37.12
C ALA A 245 25.26 -8.48 36.08
N ALA A 246 24.60 -9.64 36.13
CA ALA A 246 24.81 -10.70 35.14
C ALA A 246 24.47 -10.28 33.73
N GLU A 247 23.41 -9.45 33.53
CA GLU A 247 23.07 -8.90 32.22
C GLU A 247 24.13 -7.90 31.73
N ALA A 248 24.67 -7.06 32.62
CA ALA A 248 25.76 -6.15 32.28
C ALA A 248 27.04 -6.90 31.85
N GLU A 249 27.37 -8.02 32.51
CA GLU A 249 28.47 -8.90 32.10
C GLU A 249 28.22 -9.55 30.72
N ARG A 250 27.02 -10.04 30.45
CA ARG A 250 26.65 -10.60 29.14
C ARG A 250 26.76 -9.54 28.05
N LEU A 251 26.26 -8.34 28.29
CA LEU A 251 26.38 -7.22 27.32
C LEU A 251 27.83 -6.80 27.09
N ALA A 252 28.65 -6.77 28.14
CA ALA A 252 30.08 -6.50 28.01
C ALA A 252 30.78 -7.60 27.19
N TYR A 253 30.49 -8.88 27.44
CA TYR A 253 30.99 -9.98 26.64
C TYR A 253 30.63 -9.81 25.15
N VAL A 254 29.37 -9.48 24.86
CA VAL A 254 28.94 -9.21 23.50
C VAL A 254 29.75 -8.05 22.90
N ALA A 255 29.92 -6.95 23.61
CA ALA A 255 30.66 -5.78 23.10
C ALA A 255 32.13 -6.10 22.82
N LEU A 256 32.79 -6.76 23.77
CA LEU A 256 34.22 -7.09 23.68
C LEU A 256 34.53 -8.10 22.57
N THR A 257 33.59 -8.98 22.26
CA THR A 257 33.75 -10.00 21.20
C THR A 257 33.35 -9.52 19.81
N ARG A 258 33.05 -8.22 19.61
CA ARG A 258 32.72 -7.68 18.26
C ARG A 258 33.93 -7.28 17.44
N ALA A 259 35.08 -7.11 18.08
CA ALA A 259 36.31 -6.68 17.40
C ALA A 259 36.99 -7.87 16.67
N GLU A 260 37.29 -7.68 15.38
CA GLU A 260 38.09 -8.63 14.61
C GLU A 260 39.59 -8.47 14.85
N ARG A 261 40.07 -7.22 14.98
CA ARG A 261 41.50 -6.89 15.01
C ARG A 261 41.90 -6.03 16.18
N HIS A 262 41.09 -4.99 16.51
CA HIS A 262 41.47 -4.01 17.50
C HIS A 262 40.29 -3.62 18.37
N LEU A 263 40.48 -3.67 19.69
CA LEU A 263 39.48 -3.30 20.69
C LEU A 263 40.04 -2.18 21.57
N VAL A 264 39.28 -1.10 21.72
CA VAL A 264 39.58 0.00 22.60
C VAL A 264 38.48 0.15 23.66
N VAL A 265 38.84 0.04 24.93
CA VAL A 265 37.91 0.21 26.02
C VAL A 265 38.34 1.41 26.86
N PHE A 266 37.47 2.38 27.00
CA PHE A 266 37.70 3.49 27.92
C PHE A 266 37.22 3.11 29.33
N TRP A 267 38.05 3.38 30.31
CA TRP A 267 37.70 3.17 31.71
C TRP A 267 37.95 4.45 32.49
N VAL A 268 36.95 4.93 33.23
CA VAL A 268 36.98 6.20 33.96
C VAL A 268 36.77 5.91 35.45
N ALA A 269 37.63 6.41 36.27
CA ALA A 269 37.52 6.35 37.74
C ALA A 269 36.45 7.36 38.21
N ALA A 270 35.18 6.94 38.20
CA ALA A 270 34.04 7.76 38.60
C ALA A 270 33.44 7.25 39.91
N ALA A 271 32.75 8.12 40.64
CA ALA A 271 32.05 7.75 41.86
C ALA A 271 30.99 6.67 41.56
N GLY A 272 30.96 5.62 42.35
CA GLY A 272 30.04 4.48 42.13
C GLY A 272 30.55 3.44 41.14
N GLN A 273 31.75 3.58 40.58
CA GLN A 273 32.35 2.59 39.68
C GLN A 273 32.52 1.22 40.35
N GLU A 274 32.68 1.18 41.67
CA GLU A 274 32.82 -0.06 42.46
C GLU A 274 31.60 -0.98 42.34
N ALA A 275 30.43 -0.40 42.03
CA ALA A 275 29.21 -1.12 41.76
C ALA A 275 29.14 -1.72 40.33
N ASN A 276 30.11 -1.44 39.47
CA ASN A 276 30.18 -2.00 38.14
C ASN A 276 30.79 -3.43 38.21
N PRO A 277 30.09 -4.46 37.79
CA PRO A 277 30.58 -5.86 37.83
C PRO A 277 31.90 -6.04 37.07
N LEU A 278 32.19 -5.17 36.09
CA LEU A 278 33.42 -5.23 35.27
C LEU A 278 34.64 -4.61 35.97
N ALA A 279 34.47 -3.92 37.10
CA ALA A 279 35.58 -3.25 37.79
C ALA A 279 36.68 -4.24 38.20
N ASN A 280 36.32 -5.45 38.63
CA ASN A 280 37.29 -6.48 38.99
C ASN A 280 38.05 -7.00 37.78
N TRP A 281 37.37 -7.20 36.65
CA TRP A 281 38.00 -7.64 35.39
C TRP A 281 39.05 -6.63 34.92
N VAL A 282 38.77 -5.33 35.00
CA VAL A 282 39.72 -4.28 34.60
C VAL A 282 40.94 -4.24 35.51
N LYS A 283 40.76 -4.49 36.82
CA LYS A 283 41.90 -4.58 37.75
C LYS A 283 42.81 -5.77 37.41
N GLU A 284 42.24 -6.92 37.12
CA GLU A 284 42.98 -8.13 36.74
C GLU A 284 43.69 -7.96 35.39
N LEU A 285 43.00 -7.37 34.40
CA LEU A 285 43.54 -7.10 33.07
C LEU A 285 44.71 -6.12 33.09
N SER A 286 44.76 -5.20 34.04
CA SER A 286 45.89 -4.23 34.21
C SER A 286 47.19 -4.91 34.62
N MET A 287 47.16 -6.19 35.05
CA MET A 287 48.32 -6.99 35.45
C MET A 287 48.84 -7.88 34.29
N ILE A 288 48.15 -7.94 33.16
CA ILE A 288 48.53 -8.77 32.01
C ILE A 288 49.37 -7.90 31.07
N GLU A 289 50.61 -8.37 30.82
CA GLU A 289 51.47 -7.82 29.78
C GLU A 289 51.09 -8.50 28.46
N GLU A 290 51.17 -7.82 27.38
CA GLU A 290 50.82 -8.28 26.00
C GLU A 290 49.75 -9.43 25.86
N PRO A 291 48.81 -9.29 24.96
CA PRO A 291 48.65 -8.25 23.92
C PRO A 291 47.87 -7.00 24.39
N LEU A 292 47.67 -6.84 25.71
CA LEU A 292 46.91 -5.74 26.28
C LEU A 292 47.85 -4.54 26.59
N THR A 293 47.52 -3.37 26.05
CA THR A 293 48.23 -2.14 26.35
C THR A 293 47.32 -1.20 27.12
N SER A 294 47.67 -0.91 28.39
CA SER A 294 46.99 0.10 29.19
C SER A 294 47.67 1.46 29.03
N ARG A 295 46.91 2.50 28.74
CA ARG A 295 47.41 3.86 28.58
C ARG A 295 46.61 4.83 29.46
N HIS A 296 47.28 5.51 30.35
CA HIS A 296 46.69 6.59 31.13
C HIS A 296 46.51 7.83 30.23
N LEU A 297 45.28 8.36 30.16
CA LEU A 297 44.99 9.59 29.43
C LEU A 297 45.01 10.79 30.39
N PRO A 298 45.64 11.92 30.02
CA PRO A 298 45.62 13.11 30.86
C PRO A 298 44.19 13.69 30.93
N ALA A 299 43.87 14.31 32.06
CA ALA A 299 42.56 14.94 32.27
C ALA A 299 42.35 16.19 31.40
N GLU A 300 43.45 16.83 30.94
CA GLU A 300 43.37 18.00 30.07
C GLU A 300 43.05 17.61 28.61
N THR A 301 42.01 18.21 28.08
CA THR A 301 41.61 18.04 26.68
C THR A 301 42.60 18.78 25.78
N THR A 302 43.50 18.05 25.13
CA THR A 302 44.26 18.59 23.99
C THR A 302 43.24 18.91 22.88
N THR A 303 43.32 20.14 22.34
CA THR A 303 42.56 20.51 21.15
C THR A 303 42.99 19.62 19.98
N LEU A 304 42.19 18.60 19.68
CA LEU A 304 42.48 17.75 18.53
C LEU A 304 42.16 18.50 17.23
N PRO A 305 43.00 18.34 16.19
CA PRO A 305 42.76 19.01 14.92
C PRO A 305 41.43 18.52 14.29
N PHE A 306 40.80 19.42 13.57
CA PHE A 306 39.62 19.07 12.77
C PHE A 306 40.04 18.08 11.65
N TRP A 307 39.39 16.94 11.57
CA TRP A 307 39.68 15.96 10.55
C TRP A 307 39.19 16.47 9.19
N ARG A 308 40.02 16.35 8.18
CA ARG A 308 39.69 16.64 6.80
C ARG A 308 40.00 15.40 5.98
N PRO A 309 39.04 14.95 5.14
CA PRO A 309 39.32 13.85 4.24
C PRO A 309 40.47 14.22 3.29
N ALA A 310 41.34 13.28 2.99
CA ALA A 310 42.30 13.48 1.92
C ALA A 310 41.55 13.86 0.62
N PRO A 311 42.01 14.88 -0.11
CA PRO A 311 41.37 15.24 -1.36
C PRO A 311 41.35 14.01 -2.27
N ARG A 312 40.15 13.54 -2.64
CA ARG A 312 40.02 12.51 -3.67
C ARG A 312 40.42 13.17 -4.98
N LEU A 313 41.55 12.74 -5.53
CA LEU A 313 42.02 13.16 -6.86
C LEU A 313 41.25 12.45 -7.99
N GLU A 314 40.24 11.67 -7.67
CA GLU A 314 39.39 11.06 -8.67
C GLU A 314 38.53 12.15 -9.33
N THR A 315 38.81 12.42 -10.59
CA THR A 315 37.90 13.19 -11.45
C THR A 315 36.58 12.43 -11.51
N LEU A 316 35.54 13.04 -10.91
CA LEU A 316 34.20 12.47 -11.06
C LEU A 316 33.85 12.49 -12.56
N GLN A 317 33.77 11.31 -13.15
CA GLN A 317 33.25 11.15 -14.50
C GLN A 317 31.76 10.82 -14.38
N LEU A 318 30.94 11.51 -15.18
CA LEU A 318 29.56 11.09 -15.36
C LEU A 318 29.59 9.66 -15.92
N SER A 319 28.81 8.78 -15.32
CA SER A 319 28.53 7.46 -15.88
C SER A 319 27.99 7.65 -17.29
N ASP A 320 28.45 6.83 -18.23
CA ASP A 320 27.91 6.82 -19.59
C ASP A 320 26.41 6.67 -19.53
N VAL A 321 25.70 7.62 -20.13
CA VAL A 321 24.24 7.52 -20.26
C VAL A 321 23.94 6.31 -21.14
N PRO A 322 23.18 5.33 -20.67
CA PRO A 322 22.83 4.19 -21.50
C PRO A 322 22.15 4.69 -22.78
N GLN A 323 22.76 4.40 -23.92
CA GLN A 323 22.19 4.76 -25.23
C GLN A 323 20.94 3.93 -25.59
N ARG A 324 20.60 2.97 -24.74
CA ARG A 324 19.44 2.10 -24.94
C ARG A 324 18.17 2.89 -24.67
N THR A 325 17.40 3.12 -25.71
CA THR A 325 16.00 3.60 -25.56
C THR A 325 15.16 2.50 -24.93
N LEU A 326 14.59 2.79 -23.76
CA LEU A 326 13.62 1.89 -23.15
C LEU A 326 12.36 1.85 -24.03
N ASP A 327 11.91 0.65 -24.36
CA ASP A 327 10.63 0.47 -25.04
C ASP A 327 9.48 0.78 -24.06
N ARG A 328 8.93 1.99 -24.17
CA ARG A 328 7.80 2.46 -23.34
C ARG A 328 6.45 1.96 -23.85
N SER A 329 6.39 1.26 -24.95
CA SER A 329 5.16 0.67 -25.47
C SER A 329 4.80 -0.64 -24.78
N TRP A 330 5.72 -1.21 -24.01
CA TRP A 330 5.53 -2.46 -23.27
C TRP A 330 5.05 -2.17 -21.84
N GLY A 331 3.91 -2.73 -21.47
CA GLY A 331 3.32 -2.47 -20.16
C GLY A 331 2.19 -3.45 -19.82
N ARG A 332 1.52 -3.18 -18.72
CA ARG A 332 0.27 -3.85 -18.34
C ARG A 332 -0.91 -2.95 -18.71
N SER A 333 -1.94 -3.55 -19.26
CA SER A 333 -3.19 -2.89 -19.60
C SER A 333 -4.34 -3.68 -18.98
N SER A 334 -5.47 -3.02 -18.76
CA SER A 334 -6.73 -3.68 -18.40
C SER A 334 -7.83 -3.26 -19.37
N TYR A 335 -8.93 -4.01 -19.38
CA TYR A 335 -10.13 -3.61 -20.10
C TYR A 335 -10.56 -2.19 -19.71
N SER A 336 -10.62 -1.90 -18.41
CA SER A 336 -11.00 -0.60 -17.87
C SER A 336 -10.08 0.53 -18.35
N ALA A 337 -8.77 0.29 -18.44
CA ALA A 337 -7.80 1.27 -18.93
C ALA A 337 -8.03 1.59 -20.41
N TRP A 338 -8.42 0.60 -21.23
CA TRP A 338 -8.71 0.82 -22.65
C TRP A 338 -9.97 1.68 -22.87
N ILE A 339 -11.00 1.50 -22.04
CA ILE A 339 -12.25 2.25 -22.14
C ILE A 339 -12.09 3.68 -21.58
N SER A 340 -11.40 3.85 -20.44
CA SER A 340 -11.19 5.15 -19.81
C SER A 340 -10.36 6.12 -20.67
N ALA A 341 -9.47 5.61 -21.51
CA ALA A 341 -8.66 6.41 -22.41
C ALA A 341 -9.51 7.23 -23.41
N GLN A 342 -10.71 6.75 -23.76
CA GLN A 342 -11.64 7.46 -24.65
C GLN A 342 -12.27 8.69 -23.99
N ASN A 343 -12.46 8.68 -22.67
CA ASN A 343 -13.17 9.74 -21.94
C ASN A 343 -12.28 10.93 -21.55
N GLY A 344 -11.07 11.03 -22.09
CA GLY A 344 -10.16 12.17 -21.83
C GLY A 344 -9.56 12.19 -20.42
N HIS A 345 -9.81 11.21 -19.61
CA HIS A 345 -9.22 11.06 -18.28
C HIS A 345 -7.97 10.19 -18.39
N HIS A 346 -6.85 10.80 -18.79
CA HIS A 346 -5.53 10.18 -18.64
C HIS A 346 -5.22 10.03 -17.15
N LYS A 347 -5.72 8.97 -16.50
CA LYS A 347 -5.06 8.47 -15.30
C LYS A 347 -3.80 7.74 -15.79
N PRO A 348 -2.59 8.15 -15.33
CA PRO A 348 -1.40 7.34 -15.57
C PRO A 348 -1.67 5.95 -14.97
N ALA A 349 -1.34 4.91 -15.73
CA ALA A 349 -1.48 3.53 -15.27
C ALA A 349 -0.82 3.38 -13.89
N PRO A 350 -1.51 2.79 -12.90
CA PRO A 350 -0.92 2.57 -11.59
C PRO A 350 0.34 1.72 -11.75
N THR A 351 1.46 2.20 -11.21
CA THR A 351 2.76 1.55 -11.27
C THR A 351 2.90 0.37 -10.30
N ASP A 352 1.92 0.16 -9.43
CA ASP A 352 1.91 -0.97 -8.46
C ASP A 352 0.92 -2.05 -8.92
N PRO A 353 1.40 -3.29 -9.19
CA PRO A 353 0.51 -4.40 -9.57
C PRO A 353 -0.53 -4.78 -8.51
N ARG A 354 -0.39 -4.31 -7.27
CA ARG A 354 -1.37 -4.52 -6.19
C ARG A 354 -2.57 -3.58 -6.24
N ASN A 355 -2.47 -2.49 -7.00
CA ASN A 355 -3.56 -1.51 -7.18
C ASN A 355 -4.39 -1.75 -8.45
N LEU A 356 -4.18 -2.87 -9.15
CA LEU A 356 -4.98 -3.26 -10.31
C LEU A 356 -6.37 -3.79 -9.95
N GLU A 357 -6.65 -3.99 -8.64
CA GLU A 357 -7.96 -4.39 -8.14
C GLU A 357 -8.98 -3.24 -8.05
N GLU A 358 -8.54 -1.98 -8.16
CA GLU A 358 -9.42 -0.80 -8.01
C GLU A 358 -10.23 -0.42 -9.26
N GLY A 359 -10.26 -1.25 -10.28
CA GLY A 359 -10.96 -0.95 -11.53
C GLY A 359 -12.23 -1.75 -11.79
N ARG A 360 -12.89 -2.28 -10.74
CA ARG A 360 -13.99 -3.21 -10.93
C ARG A 360 -15.25 -2.61 -11.53
N ASP A 361 -15.61 -1.37 -11.25
CA ASP A 361 -16.78 -0.74 -11.85
C ASP A 361 -16.53 0.72 -12.25
N ILE A 362 -16.26 0.93 -13.55
CA ILE A 362 -16.32 2.27 -14.18
C ILE A 362 -17.81 2.67 -14.44
N ASP A 363 -18.75 1.91 -13.96
CA ASP A 363 -20.15 1.93 -14.35
C ASP A 363 -20.98 3.04 -13.73
N ALA A 364 -20.36 3.95 -12.98
CA ALA A 364 -21.10 5.04 -12.37
C ALA A 364 -20.56 6.40 -12.79
N VAL A 365 -21.22 7.02 -13.71
CA VAL A 365 -21.27 8.49 -13.75
C VAL A 365 -21.82 8.95 -12.40
N ALA A 366 -21.04 9.77 -11.70
CA ALA A 366 -21.37 10.24 -10.37
C ALA A 366 -22.67 11.06 -10.37
N ASP A 367 -23.77 10.44 -10.00
CA ASP A 367 -24.97 11.12 -9.52
C ASP A 367 -24.89 11.17 -7.99
N THR A 368 -24.30 12.23 -7.49
CA THR A 368 -24.24 12.57 -6.07
C THR A 368 -25.55 13.22 -5.65
N GLU A 369 -26.56 12.44 -5.24
CA GLU A 369 -27.57 12.91 -4.29
C GLU A 369 -28.36 11.71 -3.74
N ALA A 370 -28.51 11.65 -2.41
CA ALA A 370 -29.31 10.66 -1.72
C ALA A 370 -30.81 10.91 -2.02
N PRO A 371 -31.62 9.88 -2.28
CA PRO A 371 -33.05 10.07 -2.53
C PRO A 371 -33.83 10.25 -1.21
N GLU A 372 -34.57 11.34 -1.10
CA GLU A 372 -35.74 11.40 -0.22
C GLU A 372 -36.94 10.81 -0.98
N SER A 373 -37.58 9.78 -0.41
CA SER A 373 -38.65 9.01 -1.06
C SER A 373 -39.98 9.77 -1.17
N PRO A 374 -40.72 9.62 -2.26
CA PRO A 374 -42.15 9.67 -2.25
C PRO A 374 -42.77 8.28 -2.22
N ALA A 375 -43.58 8.02 -1.22
CA ALA A 375 -44.32 6.81 -1.00
C ALA A 375 -45.54 6.75 -1.93
N ASP A 376 -45.47 6.01 -3.06
CA ASP A 376 -46.70 5.55 -3.76
C ASP A 376 -46.44 4.48 -4.88
N SER A 377 -45.25 3.84 -4.95
CA SER A 377 -44.99 2.85 -5.98
C SER A 377 -44.35 1.54 -5.48
N ALA A 378 -44.71 1.07 -4.30
CA ALA A 378 -44.10 -0.08 -3.63
C ALA A 378 -44.16 -1.39 -4.44
N ASP A 379 -45.19 -1.59 -5.28
CA ASP A 379 -45.36 -2.81 -6.09
C ASP A 379 -44.50 -2.87 -7.37
N GLN A 380 -43.73 -1.81 -7.67
CA GLN A 380 -42.99 -1.69 -8.94
C GLN A 380 -41.47 -1.69 -8.76
N ASN A 381 -40.99 -1.65 -7.53
CA ASN A 381 -39.58 -1.57 -7.18
C ASN A 381 -39.00 -2.96 -6.85
N GLY A 382 -37.83 -3.24 -7.40
CA GLY A 382 -37.03 -4.40 -6.97
C GLY A 382 -36.35 -4.17 -5.62
N PRO A 383 -35.84 -5.21 -4.98
CA PRO A 383 -35.21 -5.12 -3.64
C PRO A 383 -34.07 -4.09 -3.55
N LEU A 384 -33.31 -3.91 -4.64
CA LEU A 384 -32.18 -2.97 -4.71
C LEU A 384 -32.56 -1.60 -5.32
N ALA A 385 -33.85 -1.26 -5.45
CA ALA A 385 -34.28 0.01 -6.05
C ALA A 385 -33.70 1.23 -5.34
N GLU A 386 -33.71 1.21 -4.00
CA GLU A 386 -33.23 2.28 -3.12
C GLU A 386 -31.78 2.10 -2.67
N PHE A 387 -31.15 0.97 -3.02
CA PHE A 387 -29.75 0.74 -2.69
C PHE A 387 -28.86 1.80 -3.36
N PRO A 388 -27.82 2.31 -2.67
CA PRO A 388 -26.96 3.36 -3.21
C PRO A 388 -26.45 3.04 -4.61
N LYS A 389 -26.15 4.10 -5.38
CA LYS A 389 -25.61 4.03 -6.73
C LYS A 389 -24.11 4.39 -6.68
N GLY A 390 -23.38 4.02 -7.70
CA GLY A 390 -21.99 4.42 -7.83
C GLY A 390 -21.01 3.29 -7.62
N PRO A 391 -19.71 3.53 -7.93
CA PRO A 391 -18.66 2.50 -7.92
C PRO A 391 -18.53 1.78 -6.58
N GLY A 392 -18.55 2.53 -5.45
CA GLY A 392 -18.41 1.94 -4.13
C GLY A 392 -19.55 1.00 -3.73
N ALA A 393 -20.78 1.27 -4.23
CA ALA A 393 -21.93 0.40 -4.01
C ALA A 393 -21.84 -0.86 -4.88
N GLY A 394 -21.36 -0.72 -6.11
CA GLY A 394 -21.05 -1.86 -7.01
C GLY A 394 -20.00 -2.76 -6.39
N ASP A 395 -18.86 -2.22 -5.99
CA ASP A 395 -17.77 -2.97 -5.35
C ASP A 395 -18.23 -3.70 -4.06
N CYS A 396 -19.15 -3.09 -3.30
CA CYS A 396 -19.73 -3.73 -2.13
C CYS A 396 -20.52 -4.99 -2.52
N LEU A 397 -21.38 -4.90 -3.53
CA LEU A 397 -22.15 -6.05 -4.01
C LEU A 397 -21.27 -7.17 -4.59
N HIS A 398 -20.21 -6.83 -5.33
CA HIS A 398 -19.22 -7.79 -5.81
C HIS A 398 -18.54 -8.54 -4.67
N ARG A 399 -18.03 -7.83 -3.64
CA ARG A 399 -17.40 -8.46 -2.47
C ARG A 399 -18.36 -9.34 -1.68
N ILE A 400 -19.63 -8.96 -1.60
CA ILE A 400 -20.66 -9.81 -0.99
C ILE A 400 -20.80 -11.11 -1.77
N LEU A 401 -20.95 -11.02 -3.12
CA LEU A 401 -21.13 -12.19 -4.00
C LEU A 401 -19.91 -13.12 -4.04
N GLU A 402 -18.71 -12.58 -3.83
CA GLU A 402 -17.49 -13.36 -3.71
C GLU A 402 -17.48 -14.24 -2.45
N GLN A 403 -18.07 -13.77 -1.34
CA GLN A 403 -17.93 -14.39 -0.02
C GLN A 403 -19.15 -15.18 0.42
N VAL A 404 -20.34 -14.88 -0.10
CA VAL A 404 -21.57 -15.58 0.30
C VAL A 404 -21.59 -17.03 -0.19
N SER A 405 -22.18 -17.89 0.61
CA SER A 405 -22.50 -19.25 0.18
C SER A 405 -23.66 -19.24 -0.80
N PHE A 406 -23.49 -19.86 -1.97
CA PHE A 406 -24.60 -20.03 -2.93
C PHE A 406 -25.54 -21.18 -2.53
N GLN A 407 -25.09 -22.05 -1.63
CA GLN A 407 -25.90 -23.18 -1.17
C GLN A 407 -26.76 -22.80 0.03
N GLY A 408 -28.04 -22.98 -0.10
CA GLY A 408 -29.04 -22.62 0.89
C GLY A 408 -29.53 -21.17 0.77
N PRO A 409 -30.50 -20.79 1.62
CA PRO A 409 -31.06 -19.46 1.59
C PRO A 409 -30.04 -18.40 2.01
N ALA A 410 -30.08 -17.22 1.41
CA ALA A 410 -29.17 -16.11 1.73
C ALA A 410 -29.39 -15.51 3.11
N ASP A 411 -30.56 -15.73 3.73
CA ASP A 411 -30.91 -15.30 5.08
C ASP A 411 -30.30 -16.16 6.20
N GLN A 412 -29.50 -17.17 5.87
CA GLN A 412 -28.74 -17.91 6.88
C GLN A 412 -27.67 -17.04 7.53
N ALA A 413 -27.43 -17.29 8.83
CA ALA A 413 -26.52 -16.50 9.65
C ALA A 413 -25.13 -16.20 9.03
N PRO A 414 -24.42 -17.15 8.37
CA PRO A 414 -23.17 -16.84 7.74
C PRO A 414 -23.24 -15.75 6.66
N ASN A 415 -24.26 -15.83 5.79
CA ASN A 415 -24.45 -14.86 4.70
C ASN A 415 -24.88 -13.47 5.25
N GLN A 416 -25.73 -13.45 6.27
CA GLN A 416 -26.11 -12.18 6.94
C GLN A 416 -24.90 -11.45 7.51
N VAL A 417 -23.99 -12.17 8.14
CA VAL A 417 -22.76 -11.60 8.69
C VAL A 417 -21.91 -10.99 7.58
N VAL A 418 -21.69 -11.70 6.47
CA VAL A 418 -20.94 -11.20 5.31
C VAL A 418 -21.58 -9.92 4.77
N VAL A 419 -22.90 -9.90 4.58
CA VAL A 419 -23.61 -8.71 4.07
C VAL A 419 -23.42 -7.53 5.01
N ALA A 420 -23.62 -7.71 6.32
CA ALA A 420 -23.48 -6.63 7.29
C ALA A 420 -22.03 -6.10 7.38
N GLU A 421 -21.04 -6.97 7.32
CA GLU A 421 -19.63 -6.59 7.36
C GLU A 421 -19.23 -5.80 6.11
N GLU A 422 -19.63 -6.24 4.92
CA GLU A 422 -19.27 -5.56 3.66
C GLU A 422 -20.01 -4.22 3.49
N LEU A 423 -21.29 -4.13 3.91
CA LEU A 423 -21.98 -2.84 3.98
C LEU A 423 -21.27 -1.87 4.92
N GLY A 424 -20.90 -2.33 6.12
CA GLY A 424 -20.16 -1.52 7.09
C GLY A 424 -18.79 -1.09 6.56
N ARG A 425 -18.08 -1.96 5.86
CA ARG A 425 -16.76 -1.67 5.23
C ARG A 425 -16.88 -0.65 4.10
N ALA A 426 -17.98 -0.70 3.35
CA ALA A 426 -18.28 0.26 2.29
C ALA A 426 -18.85 1.59 2.81
N GLY A 427 -19.15 1.72 4.11
CA GLY A 427 -19.80 2.90 4.68
C GLY A 427 -21.27 3.05 4.28
N ILE A 428 -21.92 1.96 3.86
CA ILE A 428 -23.32 1.90 3.49
C ILE A 428 -24.14 1.56 4.73
N ASP A 429 -25.30 2.23 4.89
CA ASP A 429 -26.16 2.04 6.06
C ASP A 429 -26.70 0.60 6.14
N LEU A 430 -26.67 0.02 7.35
CA LEU A 430 -27.15 -1.33 7.60
C LEU A 430 -28.66 -1.51 7.40
N GLN A 431 -29.43 -0.42 7.26
CA GLN A 431 -30.86 -0.48 6.87
C GLN A 431 -31.07 -1.21 5.53
N TYR A 432 -30.06 -1.25 4.66
CA TYR A 432 -30.13 -1.95 3.37
C TYR A 432 -29.83 -3.47 3.47
N CYS A 433 -29.51 -3.99 4.67
CA CYS A 433 -29.14 -5.39 4.84
C CYS A 433 -30.26 -6.34 4.36
N ASP A 434 -31.50 -6.11 4.78
CA ASP A 434 -32.64 -6.95 4.39
C ASP A 434 -32.94 -6.87 2.88
N ALA A 435 -32.77 -5.70 2.29
CA ALA A 435 -32.94 -5.50 0.86
C ALA A 435 -31.88 -6.28 0.04
N VAL A 436 -30.63 -6.26 0.48
CA VAL A 436 -29.53 -7.01 -0.15
C VAL A 436 -29.73 -8.51 0.02
N ILE A 437 -30.15 -8.99 1.20
CA ILE A 437 -30.43 -10.41 1.44
C ILE A 437 -31.59 -10.88 0.58
N THR A 438 -32.65 -10.09 0.44
CA THR A 438 -33.79 -10.40 -0.45
C THR A 438 -33.36 -10.49 -1.90
N ALA A 439 -32.52 -9.54 -2.36
CA ALA A 439 -31.95 -9.57 -3.71
C ALA A 439 -31.08 -10.79 -3.95
N LEU A 440 -30.22 -11.14 -2.97
CA LEU A 440 -29.38 -12.35 -3.03
C LEU A 440 -30.22 -13.63 -3.10
N ASN A 441 -31.26 -13.76 -2.27
CA ASN A 441 -32.17 -14.90 -2.34
C ASN A 441 -32.78 -15.03 -3.72
N THR A 442 -33.29 -13.93 -4.28
CA THR A 442 -33.85 -13.89 -5.62
C THR A 442 -32.81 -14.33 -6.66
N LEU A 443 -31.59 -13.76 -6.60
CA LEU A 443 -30.51 -14.06 -7.52
C LEU A 443 -30.08 -15.54 -7.46
N LEU A 444 -29.93 -16.10 -6.27
CA LEU A 444 -29.47 -17.48 -6.09
C LEU A 444 -30.49 -18.51 -6.58
N MET A 445 -31.77 -18.21 -6.46
CA MET A 445 -32.85 -19.14 -6.79
C MET A 445 -33.45 -18.92 -8.16
N ALA A 446 -33.22 -17.77 -8.82
CA ALA A 446 -33.75 -17.50 -10.15
C ALA A 446 -33.06 -18.34 -11.20
N PRO A 447 -33.82 -18.97 -12.15
CA PRO A 447 -33.24 -19.63 -13.29
C PRO A 447 -32.48 -18.64 -14.17
N LEU A 448 -31.27 -19.02 -14.59
CA LEU A 448 -30.44 -18.18 -15.45
C LEU A 448 -31.03 -18.04 -16.86
N GLY A 449 -31.77 -19.04 -17.31
CA GLY A 449 -32.46 -19.02 -18.61
C GLY A 449 -31.56 -19.26 -19.82
N GLY A 450 -32.06 -18.99 -21.02
CA GLY A 450 -31.35 -19.17 -22.26
C GLY A 450 -30.73 -20.57 -22.43
N PRO A 451 -29.48 -20.70 -22.83
CA PRO A 451 -28.78 -21.98 -22.95
C PRO A 451 -28.64 -22.77 -21.65
N LEU A 452 -28.70 -22.07 -20.49
CA LEU A 452 -28.58 -22.68 -19.17
C LEU A 452 -29.91 -23.16 -18.60
N GLN A 453 -31.00 -22.82 -19.24
CA GLN A 453 -32.36 -23.26 -18.88
C GLN A 453 -32.71 -23.00 -17.39
N ASP A 454 -33.00 -24.06 -16.65
CA ASP A 454 -33.45 -24.01 -15.27
C ASP A 454 -32.28 -23.97 -14.27
N LEU A 455 -31.02 -23.93 -14.72
CA LEU A 455 -29.86 -23.86 -13.83
C LEU A 455 -29.93 -22.60 -13.00
N THR A 456 -29.80 -22.74 -11.69
CA THR A 456 -29.72 -21.63 -10.71
C THR A 456 -28.32 -21.52 -10.14
N LEU A 457 -27.99 -20.37 -9.57
CA LEU A 457 -26.70 -20.22 -8.86
C LEU A 457 -26.64 -21.12 -7.62
N SER A 458 -27.77 -21.42 -6.99
CA SER A 458 -27.83 -22.33 -5.84
C SER A 458 -27.50 -23.80 -6.18
N ASP A 459 -27.58 -24.18 -7.45
CA ASP A 459 -27.16 -25.51 -7.92
C ASP A 459 -25.64 -25.65 -8.03
N LEU A 460 -24.92 -24.54 -7.98
CA LEU A 460 -23.47 -24.52 -8.15
C LEU A 460 -22.76 -24.86 -6.83
N SER A 461 -22.38 -26.12 -6.64
CA SER A 461 -21.52 -26.52 -5.53
C SER A 461 -20.15 -25.83 -5.61
N ALA A 462 -19.41 -25.81 -4.49
CA ALA A 462 -18.07 -25.22 -4.44
C ALA A 462 -17.08 -25.83 -5.46
N GLY A 463 -17.26 -27.09 -5.84
CA GLY A 463 -16.43 -27.77 -6.85
C GLY A 463 -16.77 -27.40 -8.32
N ARG A 464 -17.88 -26.69 -8.53
CA ARG A 464 -18.37 -26.31 -9.86
C ARG A 464 -18.17 -24.82 -10.17
N ARG A 465 -17.56 -24.05 -9.28
CA ARG A 465 -17.38 -22.61 -9.43
C ARG A 465 -16.03 -22.12 -8.94
N LEU A 466 -15.56 -21.04 -9.53
CA LEU A 466 -14.37 -20.30 -9.13
C LEU A 466 -14.74 -18.82 -9.10
N HIS A 467 -14.51 -18.16 -7.96
CA HIS A 467 -14.67 -16.73 -7.83
C HIS A 467 -13.35 -16.01 -8.13
N GLU A 468 -13.43 -14.82 -8.70
CA GLU A 468 -12.30 -13.92 -8.91
C GLU A 468 -11.11 -14.59 -9.62
N LEU A 469 -11.38 -15.23 -10.77
CA LEU A 469 -10.32 -15.84 -11.56
C LEU A 469 -9.47 -14.75 -12.22
N SER A 470 -8.35 -14.40 -11.60
CA SER A 470 -7.40 -13.43 -12.15
C SER A 470 -6.62 -14.02 -13.33
N PHE A 471 -6.35 -13.18 -14.33
CA PHE A 471 -5.56 -13.58 -15.50
C PHE A 471 -4.59 -12.50 -15.96
N ASP A 472 -3.46 -12.94 -16.53
CA ASP A 472 -2.48 -12.15 -17.24
C ASP A 472 -2.29 -12.72 -18.64
N LEU A 473 -2.89 -12.10 -19.64
CA LEU A 473 -2.76 -12.54 -21.04
C LEU A 473 -1.59 -11.82 -21.72
N PRO A 474 -0.64 -12.53 -22.34
CA PRO A 474 0.42 -11.89 -23.13
C PRO A 474 -0.15 -11.21 -24.36
N VAL A 475 0.27 -9.97 -24.65
CA VAL A 475 -0.16 -9.15 -25.76
C VAL A 475 1.04 -8.76 -26.62
N ALA A 476 1.04 -9.14 -27.88
CA ALA A 476 2.05 -8.75 -28.88
C ALA A 476 3.51 -8.89 -28.37
N GLN A 477 3.86 -10.00 -27.75
CA GLN A 477 5.16 -10.22 -27.11
C GLN A 477 6.35 -9.98 -28.06
N GLN A 478 6.24 -10.40 -29.31
CA GLN A 478 7.29 -10.28 -30.31
C GLN A 478 6.92 -9.37 -31.50
N GLY A 479 5.73 -8.74 -31.47
CA GLY A 479 5.15 -8.00 -32.58
C GLY A 479 5.04 -6.49 -32.35
N LYS A 480 4.32 -5.85 -33.24
CA LYS A 480 3.88 -4.46 -33.08
C LYS A 480 2.72 -4.40 -32.08
N PRO A 481 2.58 -3.28 -31.34
CA PRO A 481 1.42 -3.12 -30.45
C PRO A 481 0.09 -3.38 -31.17
N VAL A 482 -0.81 -4.14 -30.54
CA VAL A 482 -2.16 -4.36 -31.04
C VAL A 482 -2.94 -3.07 -31.06
N ARG A 483 -3.90 -2.95 -31.98
CA ARG A 483 -4.71 -1.75 -32.18
C ARG A 483 -6.19 -2.11 -32.29
N SER A 484 -7.05 -1.12 -32.00
CA SER A 484 -8.51 -1.22 -32.09
C SER A 484 -9.04 -1.69 -33.45
N ALA A 485 -8.37 -1.36 -34.54
CA ALA A 485 -8.78 -1.82 -35.88
C ALA A 485 -8.81 -3.34 -36.03
N GLY A 486 -7.80 -4.05 -35.50
CA GLY A 486 -7.78 -5.53 -35.53
C GLY A 486 -8.82 -6.13 -34.60
N LEU A 487 -9.07 -5.48 -33.45
CA LEU A 487 -10.15 -5.85 -32.54
C LEU A 487 -11.51 -5.76 -33.23
N ALA A 488 -11.81 -4.63 -33.87
CA ALA A 488 -13.04 -4.40 -34.61
C ALA A 488 -13.23 -5.44 -35.72
N HIS A 489 -12.16 -5.81 -36.41
CA HIS A 489 -12.21 -6.82 -37.48
C HIS A 489 -12.63 -8.21 -36.96
N ALA A 490 -12.24 -8.56 -35.72
CA ALA A 490 -12.64 -9.84 -35.10
C ALA A 490 -14.18 -9.92 -34.91
N PHE A 491 -14.83 -8.80 -34.61
CA PHE A 491 -16.27 -8.71 -34.42
C PHE A 491 -17.03 -8.63 -35.75
N GLU A 492 -16.51 -7.89 -36.73
CA GLU A 492 -17.14 -7.80 -38.08
C GLU A 492 -17.21 -9.10 -38.82
N ALA A 493 -16.17 -9.88 -38.73
CA ALA A 493 -16.03 -11.11 -39.46
C ALA A 493 -16.88 -12.26 -38.91
N ASP A 494 -17.68 -12.04 -37.87
CA ASP A 494 -18.62 -12.98 -37.27
C ASP A 494 -19.98 -12.31 -37.08
N SER A 495 -20.63 -12.03 -38.22
CA SER A 495 -21.91 -11.31 -38.29
C SER A 495 -23.10 -12.11 -37.76
N ASP A 496 -22.94 -13.43 -37.62
CA ASP A 496 -24.03 -14.35 -37.23
C ASP A 496 -24.31 -14.33 -35.74
N HIS A 497 -23.39 -13.71 -34.94
CA HIS A 497 -23.56 -13.54 -33.53
C HIS A 497 -23.96 -12.11 -33.14
N ARG A 498 -24.59 -11.98 -31.99
CA ARG A 498 -24.93 -10.69 -31.37
C ARG A 498 -23.68 -9.78 -31.30
N PHE A 499 -23.89 -8.49 -31.33
CA PHE A 499 -22.81 -7.51 -31.31
C PHE A 499 -21.80 -7.64 -32.47
N GLY A 500 -22.31 -7.70 -33.72
CA GLY A 500 -21.51 -7.77 -34.92
C GLY A 500 -21.04 -6.42 -35.46
N GLN A 501 -21.43 -6.10 -36.71
CA GLN A 501 -20.91 -4.96 -37.48
C GLN A 501 -21.15 -3.59 -36.82
N SER A 502 -22.27 -3.34 -36.17
CA SER A 502 -22.59 -2.09 -35.49
C SER A 502 -21.65 -1.82 -34.32
N TYR A 503 -21.39 -2.85 -33.52
CA TYR A 503 -20.48 -2.75 -32.38
C TYR A 503 -19.01 -2.61 -32.81
N ALA A 504 -18.63 -3.24 -33.93
CA ALA A 504 -17.29 -3.10 -34.48
C ALA A 504 -16.94 -1.63 -34.85
N GLN A 505 -17.95 -0.84 -35.28
CA GLN A 505 -17.72 0.60 -35.52
C GLN A 505 -17.38 1.36 -34.24
N SER A 506 -18.04 1.07 -33.14
CA SER A 506 -17.73 1.66 -31.82
C SER A 506 -16.33 1.25 -31.33
N LEU A 507 -15.94 -0.01 -31.56
CA LEU A 507 -14.60 -0.49 -31.21
C LEU A 507 -13.47 0.22 -31.97
N ARG A 508 -13.71 0.68 -33.21
CA ARG A 508 -12.72 1.47 -33.98
C ARG A 508 -12.45 2.83 -33.38
N GLN A 509 -13.39 3.37 -32.63
CA GLN A 509 -13.25 4.67 -31.99
C GLN A 509 -12.37 4.62 -30.72
N LEU A 510 -12.14 3.42 -30.18
CA LEU A 510 -11.26 3.23 -29.03
C LEU A 510 -9.79 3.47 -29.42
N ASP A 511 -9.05 4.21 -28.64
CA ASP A 511 -7.60 4.41 -28.84
C ASP A 511 -6.83 3.30 -28.13
N ILE A 512 -6.96 2.05 -28.60
CA ILE A 512 -6.24 0.91 -28.07
C ILE A 512 -4.88 0.80 -28.77
N ARG A 513 -3.82 0.92 -27.96
CA ARG A 513 -2.46 0.64 -28.37
C ARG A 513 -1.77 -0.11 -27.23
N SER A 514 -1.73 -1.43 -27.29
CA SER A 514 -1.28 -2.28 -26.18
C SER A 514 -0.21 -3.27 -26.62
N ARG A 515 0.78 -3.47 -25.73
CA ARG A 515 1.84 -4.47 -25.82
C ARG A 515 2.32 -4.84 -24.42
N GLY A 516 2.56 -6.09 -24.16
CA GLY A 516 3.00 -6.59 -22.85
C GLY A 516 2.00 -7.57 -22.25
N PHE A 517 1.20 -7.15 -21.28
CA PHE A 517 0.17 -7.99 -20.68
C PHE A 517 -1.17 -7.27 -20.58
N LEU A 518 -2.24 -8.02 -20.82
CA LEU A 518 -3.61 -7.64 -20.48
C LEU A 518 -4.01 -8.39 -19.22
N THR A 519 -4.34 -7.62 -18.17
CA THR A 519 -4.68 -8.15 -16.86
C THR A 519 -6.15 -7.95 -16.56
N GLY A 520 -6.76 -8.85 -15.80
CA GLY A 520 -8.14 -8.74 -15.36
C GLY A 520 -8.53 -9.82 -14.37
N SER A 521 -9.74 -9.71 -13.82
CA SER A 521 -10.36 -10.74 -12.99
C SER A 521 -11.75 -11.04 -13.53
N ILE A 522 -12.15 -12.31 -13.47
CA ILE A 522 -13.49 -12.79 -13.85
C ILE A 522 -14.25 -13.06 -12.56
N ASP A 523 -15.36 -12.39 -12.33
CA ASP A 523 -16.13 -12.48 -11.09
C ASP A 523 -16.53 -13.90 -10.74
N LEU A 524 -17.06 -14.64 -11.72
CA LEU A 524 -17.44 -16.03 -11.53
C LEU A 524 -17.16 -16.87 -12.79
N VAL A 525 -16.50 -17.99 -12.59
CA VAL A 525 -16.41 -19.07 -13.60
C VAL A 525 -17.13 -20.27 -13.04
N PHE A 526 -17.98 -20.93 -13.82
CA PHE A 526 -18.77 -22.08 -13.38
C PHE A 526 -19.01 -23.12 -14.46
N THR A 527 -19.45 -24.29 -14.05
CA THR A 527 -19.80 -25.39 -14.98
C THR A 527 -21.31 -25.68 -14.99
N ASP A 528 -21.88 -25.94 -16.17
CA ASP A 528 -23.29 -26.29 -16.32
C ASP A 528 -23.59 -27.76 -15.94
N GLY A 529 -22.58 -28.60 -15.82
CA GLY A 529 -22.71 -30.00 -15.40
C GLY A 529 -21.92 -30.33 -14.15
N GLU A 530 -22.22 -31.47 -13.54
CA GLU A 530 -21.57 -31.92 -12.28
C GLU A 530 -20.11 -32.35 -12.45
N ASN A 531 -19.76 -32.87 -13.62
CA ASN A 531 -18.39 -33.29 -13.91
C ASN A 531 -17.66 -32.21 -14.70
N PRO A 532 -16.73 -31.47 -14.05
CA PRO A 532 -15.98 -30.37 -14.70
C PRO A 532 -15.18 -30.81 -15.92
N ALA A 533 -14.83 -32.09 -16.03
CA ALA A 533 -14.08 -32.61 -17.18
C ALA A 533 -14.92 -32.81 -18.45
N THR A 534 -16.25 -32.81 -18.37
CA THR A 534 -17.16 -33.02 -19.50
C THR A 534 -18.20 -31.93 -19.65
N ALA A 535 -18.36 -31.09 -18.65
CA ALA A 535 -19.28 -29.96 -18.63
C ALA A 535 -18.77 -28.78 -19.48
N ARG A 536 -19.66 -27.87 -19.81
CA ARG A 536 -19.27 -26.57 -20.38
C ARG A 536 -18.95 -25.59 -19.28
N TRP A 537 -17.93 -24.80 -19.51
CA TRP A 537 -17.48 -23.75 -18.64
C TRP A 537 -18.00 -22.41 -19.10
N TRP A 538 -18.55 -21.65 -18.17
CA TRP A 538 -19.19 -20.36 -18.38
C TRP A 538 -18.49 -19.28 -17.55
N VAL A 539 -18.49 -18.05 -18.04
CA VAL A 539 -18.11 -16.86 -17.26
C VAL A 539 -19.36 -16.10 -16.89
N ALA A 540 -19.42 -15.58 -15.67
CA ALA A 540 -20.42 -14.60 -15.27
C ALA A 540 -19.78 -13.35 -14.73
N ASP A 541 -20.45 -12.22 -14.91
CA ASP A 541 -20.02 -10.90 -14.48
C ASP A 541 -21.23 -10.15 -13.90
N TRP A 542 -21.01 -9.52 -12.73
CA TRP A 542 -22.06 -8.83 -11.98
C TRP A 542 -22.12 -7.38 -12.37
N LYS A 543 -23.32 -6.87 -12.62
CA LYS A 543 -23.54 -5.46 -12.97
C LYS A 543 -24.54 -4.78 -12.05
N SER A 544 -24.14 -3.67 -11.47
CA SER A 544 -24.97 -2.87 -10.55
C SER A 544 -25.66 -1.69 -11.23
N ASN A 545 -25.54 -1.53 -12.56
CA ASN A 545 -26.12 -0.43 -13.34
C ASN A 545 -27.59 -0.18 -12.97
N TRP A 546 -27.91 1.10 -12.74
CA TRP A 546 -29.28 1.53 -12.47
C TRP A 546 -29.91 2.09 -13.74
N ILE A 547 -30.88 1.38 -14.33
CA ILE A 547 -31.59 1.75 -15.57
C ILE A 547 -33.11 1.95 -15.34
N GLY A 548 -33.49 2.35 -14.14
CA GLY A 548 -34.88 2.65 -13.80
C GLY A 548 -35.38 3.97 -14.37
N GLU A 549 -36.62 4.30 -14.04
CA GLU A 549 -37.28 5.53 -14.45
C GLU A 549 -36.71 6.74 -13.72
N ARG A 550 -36.60 7.88 -14.43
CA ARG A 550 -36.16 9.16 -13.90
C ARG A 550 -37.25 10.21 -14.10
N ASP A 551 -37.35 11.16 -13.18
CA ASP A 551 -38.19 12.35 -13.34
C ASP A 551 -37.55 13.39 -14.29
N ASP A 552 -38.27 14.49 -14.56
CA ASP A 552 -37.79 15.58 -15.42
C ASP A 552 -36.54 16.28 -14.88
N SER A 553 -36.20 16.09 -13.61
CA SER A 553 -34.98 16.61 -12.97
C SER A 553 -33.80 15.61 -13.06
N GLY A 554 -34.01 14.40 -13.62
CA GLY A 554 -33.03 13.32 -13.68
C GLY A 554 -32.96 12.44 -12.43
N ARG A 555 -33.79 12.68 -11.42
CA ARG A 555 -33.86 11.89 -10.19
C ARG A 555 -34.56 10.55 -10.45
N GLY A 556 -34.01 9.47 -9.87
CA GLY A 556 -34.60 8.13 -9.98
C GLY A 556 -35.94 8.02 -9.26
N ILE A 557 -36.98 7.51 -9.97
CA ILE A 557 -38.32 7.30 -9.43
C ILE A 557 -38.51 5.83 -9.06
N ALA A 558 -38.21 4.90 -9.97
CA ALA A 558 -38.44 3.48 -9.77
C ALA A 558 -37.36 2.64 -10.49
N CYS A 559 -36.95 1.55 -9.87
CA CYS A 559 -36.03 0.59 -10.47
C CYS A 559 -36.40 -0.84 -10.06
N GLY A 560 -36.61 -1.70 -11.03
CA GLY A 560 -36.95 -3.11 -10.81
C GLY A 560 -36.93 -3.90 -12.11
N PRO A 561 -37.23 -5.21 -12.08
CA PRO A 561 -37.09 -6.13 -13.20
C PRO A 561 -37.69 -5.66 -14.52
N ARG A 562 -38.82 -4.95 -14.49
CA ARG A 562 -39.47 -4.42 -15.72
C ARG A 562 -38.61 -3.47 -16.54
N HIS A 563 -37.63 -2.79 -15.92
CA HIS A 563 -36.75 -1.84 -16.57
C HIS A 563 -35.58 -2.54 -17.28
N TYR A 564 -35.31 -3.78 -16.92
CA TYR A 564 -34.22 -4.59 -17.49
C TYR A 564 -34.73 -5.48 -18.61
N SER A 565 -35.45 -4.85 -19.56
CA SER A 565 -35.82 -5.53 -20.80
C SER A 565 -34.57 -5.89 -21.61
N GLN A 566 -34.69 -6.87 -22.49
CA GLN A 566 -33.62 -7.33 -23.36
C GLN A 566 -32.96 -6.15 -24.12
N ALA A 567 -33.78 -5.23 -24.67
CA ALA A 567 -33.31 -4.07 -25.41
C ALA A 567 -32.57 -3.06 -24.49
N ALA A 568 -33.08 -2.80 -23.29
CA ALA A 568 -32.44 -1.90 -22.34
C ALA A 568 -31.11 -2.45 -21.85
N MET A 569 -31.01 -3.75 -21.57
CA MET A 569 -29.76 -4.41 -21.23
C MET A 569 -28.76 -4.40 -22.38
N GLU A 570 -29.20 -4.61 -23.62
CA GLU A 570 -28.35 -4.51 -24.82
C GLU A 570 -27.76 -3.10 -24.98
N GLU A 571 -28.55 -2.08 -24.76
CA GLU A 571 -28.08 -0.69 -24.79
C GLU A 571 -26.99 -0.46 -23.73
N GLN A 572 -27.17 -0.96 -22.51
CA GLN A 572 -26.14 -0.92 -21.47
C GLN A 572 -24.89 -1.71 -21.87
N MET A 573 -25.07 -2.90 -22.42
CA MET A 573 -23.95 -3.71 -22.91
C MET A 573 -23.11 -2.95 -23.95
N LEU A 574 -23.76 -2.26 -24.90
CA LEU A 574 -23.07 -1.52 -25.96
C LEU A 574 -22.43 -0.22 -25.45
N SER A 575 -23.13 0.56 -24.62
CA SER A 575 -22.66 1.85 -24.14
C SER A 575 -21.45 1.73 -23.23
N HIS A 576 -21.34 0.64 -22.46
CA HIS A 576 -20.22 0.38 -21.55
C HIS A 576 -19.17 -0.58 -22.13
N HIS A 577 -19.30 -0.99 -23.40
CA HIS A 577 -18.40 -1.95 -24.05
C HIS A 577 -18.32 -3.33 -23.36
N TYR A 578 -19.32 -3.76 -22.60
CA TYR A 578 -19.34 -5.07 -21.95
C TYR A 578 -19.18 -6.26 -22.89
N PRO A 579 -19.62 -6.21 -24.18
CA PRO A 579 -19.30 -7.30 -25.11
C PRO A 579 -17.80 -7.52 -25.30
N LEU A 580 -16.98 -6.44 -25.27
CA LEU A 580 -15.53 -6.58 -25.31
C LEU A 580 -15.01 -7.29 -24.07
N GLN A 581 -15.45 -6.88 -22.88
CA GLN A 581 -15.09 -7.50 -21.61
C GLN A 581 -15.42 -9.00 -21.62
N ALA A 582 -16.65 -9.36 -22.00
CA ALA A 582 -17.11 -10.74 -22.07
C ALA A 582 -16.23 -11.62 -22.97
N HIS A 583 -15.85 -11.09 -24.14
CA HIS A 583 -15.01 -11.83 -25.08
C HIS A 583 -13.56 -11.99 -24.59
N LEU A 584 -13.02 -10.98 -23.90
CA LEU A 584 -11.71 -11.09 -23.26
C LEU A 584 -11.73 -12.12 -22.13
N TYR A 585 -12.80 -12.18 -21.36
CA TYR A 585 -12.99 -13.18 -20.31
C TYR A 585 -13.12 -14.61 -20.89
N LEU A 586 -13.90 -14.77 -21.95
CA LEU A 586 -13.97 -16.05 -22.65
C LEU A 586 -12.62 -16.48 -23.22
N LEU A 587 -11.84 -15.55 -23.75
CA LEU A 587 -10.50 -15.83 -24.24
C LEU A 587 -9.55 -16.24 -23.12
N ALA A 588 -9.64 -15.55 -21.96
CA ALA A 588 -8.86 -15.91 -20.78
C ALA A 588 -9.24 -17.32 -20.29
N LEU A 589 -10.54 -17.62 -20.23
CA LEU A 589 -11.05 -18.94 -19.86
C LEU A 589 -10.61 -20.03 -20.86
N ASP A 590 -10.71 -19.77 -22.17
CA ASP A 590 -10.26 -20.70 -23.20
C ASP A 590 -8.78 -21.06 -23.06
N ARG A 591 -7.90 -20.05 -22.85
CA ARG A 591 -6.47 -20.28 -22.60
C ARG A 591 -6.21 -21.01 -21.28
N TYR A 592 -6.97 -20.70 -20.23
CA TYR A 592 -6.88 -21.37 -18.93
C TYR A 592 -7.27 -22.84 -19.05
N LEU A 593 -8.37 -23.16 -19.74
CA LEU A 593 -8.83 -24.53 -19.94
C LEU A 593 -7.90 -25.33 -20.83
N ARG A 594 -7.32 -24.75 -21.89
CA ARG A 594 -6.25 -25.39 -22.68
C ARG A 594 -5.07 -25.84 -21.84
N TRP A 595 -4.75 -25.08 -20.81
CA TRP A 595 -3.65 -25.40 -19.92
C TRP A 595 -4.02 -26.41 -18.81
N ARG A 596 -5.28 -26.38 -18.33
CA ARG A 596 -5.67 -27.11 -17.11
C ARG A 596 -6.52 -28.34 -17.34
N LEU A 597 -7.24 -28.41 -18.46
CA LEU A 597 -8.19 -29.48 -18.75
C LEU A 597 -7.64 -30.43 -19.80
N ASP A 598 -7.31 -31.66 -19.39
CA ASP A 598 -6.84 -32.70 -20.29
C ASP A 598 -7.93 -33.05 -21.36
N GLY A 599 -7.53 -33.06 -22.63
CA GLY A 599 -8.44 -33.29 -23.72
C GLY A 599 -9.43 -32.15 -23.99
N TYR A 600 -9.08 -30.92 -23.61
CA TYR A 600 -9.87 -29.73 -23.85
C TYR A 600 -10.20 -29.56 -25.34
N ASP A 601 -11.50 -29.36 -25.63
CA ASP A 601 -12.04 -29.01 -26.92
C ASP A 601 -12.99 -27.82 -26.76
N PRO A 602 -12.72 -26.64 -27.35
CA PRO A 602 -13.58 -25.48 -27.22
C PRO A 602 -15.01 -25.69 -27.61
N GLU A 603 -15.28 -26.56 -28.63
CA GLU A 603 -16.64 -26.82 -29.09
C GLU A 603 -17.48 -27.60 -28.06
N ARG A 604 -16.81 -28.34 -27.18
CA ARG A 604 -17.43 -29.15 -26.13
C ARG A 604 -17.44 -28.51 -24.78
N HIS A 605 -16.37 -27.76 -24.44
CA HIS A 605 -16.10 -27.34 -23.06
C HIS A 605 -16.27 -25.84 -22.85
N LEU A 606 -16.23 -24.99 -23.88
CA LEU A 606 -16.45 -23.55 -23.72
C LEU A 606 -17.96 -23.26 -23.92
N GLY A 607 -18.62 -22.84 -22.82
CA GLY A 607 -20.07 -22.60 -22.82
C GLY A 607 -20.42 -21.22 -23.35
N GLY A 608 -20.04 -20.18 -22.66
CA GLY A 608 -20.40 -18.81 -23.01
C GLY A 608 -20.25 -17.85 -21.84
N TYR A 609 -20.98 -16.74 -21.88
CA TYR A 609 -20.99 -15.74 -20.84
C TYR A 609 -22.40 -15.40 -20.36
N ALA A 610 -22.51 -14.95 -19.11
CA ALA A 610 -23.71 -14.43 -18.47
C ALA A 610 -23.41 -13.08 -17.83
N TYR A 611 -24.04 -12.01 -18.30
CA TYR A 611 -24.01 -10.69 -17.65
C TYR A 611 -25.25 -10.52 -16.83
N VAL A 612 -25.08 -10.35 -15.51
CA VAL A 612 -26.16 -10.37 -14.54
C VAL A 612 -26.33 -8.97 -13.95
N PHE A 613 -27.40 -8.30 -14.32
CA PHE A 613 -27.80 -7.00 -13.80
C PHE A 613 -28.55 -7.17 -12.48
N LEU A 614 -27.85 -7.02 -11.38
CA LEU A 614 -28.33 -7.36 -10.03
C LEU A 614 -29.66 -6.71 -9.63
N ARG A 615 -29.95 -5.52 -10.15
CA ARG A 615 -31.20 -4.78 -9.87
C ARG A 615 -32.37 -5.24 -10.73
N GLY A 616 -32.10 -6.06 -11.76
CA GLY A 616 -33.08 -6.52 -12.76
C GLY A 616 -33.54 -7.94 -12.60
N ILE A 617 -33.06 -8.68 -11.61
CA ILE A 617 -33.38 -10.10 -11.43
C ILE A 617 -34.82 -10.26 -10.92
N SER A 618 -35.57 -11.17 -11.63
CA SER A 618 -36.92 -11.60 -11.24
C SER A 618 -36.88 -13.03 -10.70
N PRO A 619 -37.72 -13.36 -9.68
CA PRO A 619 -37.84 -14.74 -9.20
C PRO A 619 -38.26 -15.76 -10.27
N GLU A 620 -38.99 -15.30 -11.32
CA GLU A 620 -39.45 -16.16 -12.42
C GLU A 620 -38.34 -16.44 -13.45
N GLY A 621 -37.18 -15.79 -13.31
CA GLY A 621 -36.08 -15.87 -14.29
C GLY A 621 -36.32 -15.03 -15.55
N GLY A 622 -35.35 -15.03 -16.47
CA GLY A 622 -35.49 -14.41 -17.80
C GLY A 622 -35.37 -12.88 -17.83
N SER A 623 -35.33 -12.21 -16.68
CA SER A 623 -35.08 -10.77 -16.54
C SER A 623 -33.75 -10.52 -15.86
N GLY A 624 -33.05 -9.41 -16.23
CA GLY A 624 -31.81 -9.02 -15.63
C GLY A 624 -30.59 -9.84 -16.06
N VAL A 625 -30.72 -10.80 -17.00
CA VAL A 625 -29.59 -11.63 -17.44
C VAL A 625 -29.44 -11.59 -18.95
N VAL A 626 -28.23 -11.32 -19.44
CA VAL A 626 -27.84 -11.45 -20.84
C VAL A 626 -26.90 -12.65 -20.97
N ILE A 627 -27.35 -13.70 -21.64
CA ILE A 627 -26.58 -14.93 -21.83
C ILE A 627 -26.35 -15.17 -23.32
N GLU A 628 -25.12 -15.53 -23.68
CA GLU A 628 -24.72 -15.87 -25.03
C GLU A 628 -23.79 -17.10 -25.03
N PRO A 629 -23.95 -18.03 -25.97
CA PRO A 629 -22.97 -19.08 -26.20
C PRO A 629 -21.63 -18.46 -26.67
N ALA A 630 -20.53 -19.17 -26.45
CA ALA A 630 -19.22 -18.71 -26.88
C ALA A 630 -19.09 -18.62 -28.41
N PRO A 631 -18.81 -17.44 -29.00
CA PRO A 631 -18.58 -17.26 -30.41
C PRO A 631 -17.17 -17.73 -30.79
N LEU A 632 -16.96 -19.01 -30.93
CA LEU A 632 -15.63 -19.64 -31.06
C LEU A 632 -14.80 -19.07 -32.20
N LYS A 633 -15.40 -18.71 -33.35
CA LYS A 633 -14.67 -18.06 -34.45
C LYS A 633 -14.11 -16.71 -34.05
N ARG A 634 -14.91 -15.94 -33.31
CA ARG A 634 -14.50 -14.61 -32.80
C ARG A 634 -13.41 -14.74 -31.75
N ILE A 635 -13.54 -15.68 -30.82
CA ILE A 635 -12.54 -15.96 -29.80
C ILE A 635 -11.17 -16.33 -30.41
N ARG A 636 -11.17 -17.22 -31.43
CA ARG A 636 -9.95 -17.59 -32.17
C ARG A 636 -9.28 -16.37 -32.83
N ARG A 637 -10.08 -15.46 -33.44
CA ARG A 637 -9.53 -14.22 -34.03
C ARG A 637 -8.99 -13.25 -33.02
N LEU A 638 -9.65 -13.10 -31.85
CA LEU A 638 -9.16 -12.32 -30.77
C LEU A 638 -7.86 -12.87 -30.19
N ASP A 639 -7.74 -14.20 -30.15
CA ASP A 639 -6.51 -14.88 -29.74
C ASP A 639 -5.33 -14.52 -30.65
N HIS A 640 -5.53 -14.62 -31.97
CA HIS A 640 -4.53 -14.20 -32.97
C HIS A 640 -4.21 -12.70 -32.91
N TRP A 641 -5.24 -11.87 -32.70
CA TRP A 641 -5.05 -10.43 -32.55
C TRP A 641 -4.18 -10.11 -31.34
N LEU A 642 -4.43 -10.72 -30.17
CA LEU A 642 -3.62 -10.54 -28.98
C LEU A 642 -2.15 -10.98 -29.19
N GLU A 643 -1.90 -11.97 -29.99
CA GLU A 643 -0.53 -12.40 -30.34
C GLU A 643 0.20 -11.40 -31.25
N GLY A 644 -0.49 -10.42 -31.82
CA GLY A 644 0.08 -9.44 -32.75
C GLY A 644 0.31 -10.01 -34.15
N LEU A 645 -0.42 -11.05 -34.52
CA LEU A 645 -0.30 -11.77 -35.79
C LEU A 645 -1.31 -11.27 -36.87
N SER A 646 -2.02 -10.17 -36.62
CA SER A 646 -3.02 -9.56 -37.52
C SER A 646 -2.44 -8.50 -38.43
#